data_f8d84b88b81400a3ae89b92e8cd4c033
#
_entry.id   f8d84b88b81400a3ae89b92e8cd4c033
#
_cell.length_a   1.000
_cell.length_b   1.000
_cell.length_c   1.000
_cell.angle_alpha   90.00
_cell.angle_beta   90.00
_cell.angle_gamma   90.00
#
_symmetry.space_group_name_H-M   'P 1'
#
loop_
_entity.id
_entity.type
_entity.pdbx_description
1 polymer ?
#
loop_
_entity_poly.entity_id
_entity_poly.type
_entity_poly.pdbx_seq_one_letter_code
_entity_poly.pdbx_strand_id
1 'polypeptide(L)'
;FIFLIFFTGSKFMAPHVNNDSPKASNTSVTPLINSADGLAPFELSYNRFLSQLAKLQTAIECKALLQEYQEQMDAAFIASVDPGLLIQARSKLIDILLSYLWAQEDWGDQKIALIAVGGYGRGELHPRSDIDLLFVLETAVTPANGETIGRLVTYLWDCGLDLGHSVRTLDECLGYAKDDITVLTNMLESRPIAGDESLFTRLKMLTDTEHMWNSSEFFVAKRKEQRDRHRDTNSNEYNLEPNIKTSPGGLRDIQNIIWIARRHLGEGNIARLEKSGFLTEVEAVNLVEGVNFLWKVRYALHMLSQRHEDRLLFEYQIKVATLFGYADDDANLAVEKFMHEYYRRVLLLAELNDVLIQHFDQDSVRAGEEEEVITLNERFCVRNGYIDVVDEQVFVDHLWALIEIFVLMAEHNYIRGVRASTMRLMRTHRERIDDDFRNNPKVIDLFMQLVKSNRNVPLQFKRMRKHGILSKYLPAFGDIIGKMQYDLFHMYTVDIHTLAVVQNVYRFAHEGSEQDYVLAAKIINGHVKIELLYLAALFHDIAKGRGGSHSELGAVDAREFCQRHGVNERDTNLVAWLVESHLVMSTISQKMDLSDPETIREFATAVGSRSRLDYLFVLTVADIQGTNPELWNAWRASLLRQLYAAATRALRRGLENPVDKSEMITEKQQAALLLLNEAGIDSTAVHAQWADRVDDYFLRESVDDLVLHAESILAHKGGDAPLVIIKKPSDIFETDVTQITIYSPLIENRFSFITLALEQLNLSIYDARLLIAGGGHVLDTFYVQDADDEAIDHDSPRIDDIKEKLLQVMMKSNARWLSTDRRASRRIRSFDWPCHTEFSNDSAPGLSVLEVVAPDRPGLLTIIGQVFFKHKLRVHNAKISTLGERVEDVFFITDRQDQMIEDPELIAAIQQDLKTDLDEHRQQ
;
A
#
# COMPACT_ATOMS: atom_id res chain seq x y z
N PHE A 1 32.76 6.87 -27.63
CA PHE A 1 34.08 6.22 -27.60
C PHE A 1 34.09 5.14 -26.54
N ILE A 2 33.75 3.93 -26.93
CA ILE A 2 34.54 2.69 -26.90
C ILE A 2 35.24 2.41 -25.56
N PHE A 3 34.73 1.44 -24.82
CA PHE A 3 35.51 0.27 -24.40
C PHE A 3 34.57 -0.93 -24.18
N LEU A 4 34.65 -1.86 -25.13
CA LEU A 4 34.21 -3.25 -25.00
C LEU A 4 35.22 -3.97 -24.11
N ILE A 5 34.76 -4.73 -23.11
CA ILE A 5 35.47 -5.91 -22.63
C ILE A 5 34.47 -7.03 -22.41
N PHE A 6 34.67 -8.08 -23.14
CA PHE A 6 34.06 -9.40 -23.04
C PHE A 6 34.29 -10.03 -21.66
N PHE A 7 33.27 -10.63 -21.08
CA PHE A 7 33.46 -11.86 -20.34
C PHE A 7 32.35 -12.86 -20.65
N THR A 8 32.82 -14.00 -21.00
CA THR A 8 32.17 -15.20 -21.50
C THR A 8 31.33 -15.89 -20.42
N GLY A 9 30.25 -16.53 -20.89
CA GLY A 9 29.26 -17.26 -20.13
C GLY A 9 29.80 -18.42 -19.28
N SER A 10 29.04 -18.67 -18.22
CA SER A 10 28.99 -20.01 -17.63
C SER A 10 27.54 -20.46 -17.54
N LYS A 11 27.27 -21.50 -18.31
CA LYS A 11 26.05 -22.29 -18.30
C LYS A 11 25.92 -22.99 -16.94
N PHE A 12 24.83 -22.79 -16.24
CA PHE A 12 24.46 -23.70 -15.18
C PHE A 12 23.90 -24.98 -15.79
N MET A 13 24.64 -26.09 -15.63
CA MET A 13 24.20 -27.44 -15.91
C MET A 13 23.43 -27.95 -14.67
N ALA A 14 22.28 -28.56 -14.93
CA ALA A 14 21.55 -29.35 -13.94
C ALA A 14 22.39 -30.59 -13.52
N PRO A 15 22.39 -30.97 -12.25
CA PRO A 15 23.06 -32.20 -11.84
C PRO A 15 22.21 -33.44 -12.17
N HIS A 16 22.87 -34.41 -12.78
CA HIS A 16 22.35 -35.78 -13.00
C HIS A 16 22.08 -36.49 -11.65
N VAL A 17 20.93 -37.11 -11.58
CA VAL A 17 20.55 -38.07 -10.53
C VAL A 17 21.41 -39.29 -10.64
N ASN A 18 22.24 -39.57 -9.65
CA ASN A 18 22.80 -40.91 -9.39
C ASN A 18 22.10 -41.52 -8.20
N ASN A 19 21.47 -42.67 -8.46
CA ASN A 19 20.93 -43.56 -7.44
C ASN A 19 22.10 -44.24 -6.71
N ASP A 20 22.32 -43.86 -5.46
CA ASP A 20 22.95 -44.72 -4.47
C ASP A 20 22.43 -44.38 -3.08
N SER A 21 21.76 -45.33 -2.47
CA SER A 21 21.20 -45.26 -1.13
C SER A 21 22.29 -45.38 -0.07
N PRO A 22 22.37 -44.51 0.93
CA PRO A 22 23.03 -44.83 2.16
C PRO A 22 22.04 -45.03 3.33
N LYS A 23 22.40 -46.04 4.09
CA LYS A 23 21.76 -46.58 5.30
C LYS A 23 21.48 -45.52 6.36
N ALA A 24 20.31 -45.64 6.99
CA ALA A 24 19.88 -44.88 8.14
C ALA A 24 20.93 -44.94 9.29
N SER A 25 21.38 -43.81 9.75
CA SER A 25 22.02 -43.60 11.04
C SER A 25 21.13 -42.69 11.91
N ASN A 26 20.70 -43.24 13.06
CA ASN A 26 20.03 -42.54 14.13
C ASN A 26 20.88 -41.35 14.62
N THR A 27 20.43 -40.14 14.41
CA THR A 27 20.91 -38.96 15.12
C THR A 27 19.71 -38.09 15.55
N SER A 28 19.68 -37.83 16.83
CA SER A 28 18.72 -36.95 17.53
C SER A 28 18.63 -35.60 16.86
N VAL A 29 17.47 -35.26 16.36
CA VAL A 29 17.20 -34.02 15.64
C VAL A 29 17.05 -32.87 16.62
N THR A 30 17.97 -31.96 16.58
CA THR A 30 17.96 -30.63 17.17
C THR A 30 17.46 -29.61 16.12
N PRO A 31 17.13 -28.41 16.48
CA PRO A 31 15.98 -27.62 16.12
C PRO A 31 15.96 -27.15 14.67
N LEU A 32 14.79 -26.85 14.25
CA LEU A 32 14.23 -26.15 13.07
C LEU A 32 15.01 -26.13 11.73
N ILE A 33 16.33 -26.19 11.68
CA ILE A 33 17.11 -26.15 10.43
C ILE A 33 18.40 -26.95 10.58
N ASN A 34 18.58 -27.99 9.77
CA ASN A 34 19.90 -28.53 9.44
C ASN A 34 20.44 -27.75 8.22
N SER A 35 21.57 -27.09 8.41
CA SER A 35 22.29 -26.34 7.39
C SER A 35 22.56 -27.19 6.17
N ALA A 36 22.17 -26.70 5.00
CA ALA A 36 22.60 -27.23 3.70
C ALA A 36 24.11 -26.96 3.51
N ASP A 37 24.74 -27.91 2.85
CA ASP A 37 26.15 -27.99 2.56
C ASP A 37 26.80 -26.73 1.98
N GLY A 38 27.95 -26.33 2.56
CA GLY A 38 28.94 -25.51 1.87
C GLY A 38 29.33 -24.14 2.45
N LEU A 39 28.72 -23.71 3.56
CA LEU A 39 29.10 -22.46 4.21
C LEU A 39 30.09 -22.71 5.37
N ALA A 40 31.12 -21.85 5.50
CA ALA A 40 32.07 -21.93 6.59
C ALA A 40 31.34 -21.88 7.94
N PRO A 41 31.68 -22.73 8.92
CA PRO A 41 31.02 -22.72 10.20
C PRO A 41 31.34 -21.40 10.93
N PHE A 42 30.28 -20.64 11.24
CA PHE A 42 30.40 -19.48 12.11
C PHE A 42 30.46 -19.97 13.56
N GLU A 43 31.62 -19.80 14.23
CA GLU A 43 31.78 -20.09 15.64
C GLU A 43 32.18 -18.85 16.43
N LEU A 44 31.30 -18.40 17.32
CA LEU A 44 31.67 -17.46 18.35
C LEU A 44 32.53 -18.18 19.43
N SER A 45 33.63 -17.57 19.84
CA SER A 45 34.44 -18.09 20.94
C SER A 45 33.76 -17.80 22.27
N TYR A 46 32.81 -18.64 22.67
CA TYR A 46 32.09 -18.51 23.97
C TYR A 46 33.04 -18.59 25.19
N ASN A 47 34.10 -19.41 25.11
CA ASN A 47 35.11 -19.46 26.15
C ASN A 47 35.88 -18.14 26.29
N ARG A 48 36.17 -17.46 25.19
CA ARG A 48 36.80 -16.13 25.21
C ARG A 48 35.82 -15.12 25.80
N PHE A 49 34.55 -15.14 25.40
CA PHE A 49 33.51 -14.27 25.94
C PHE A 49 33.42 -14.42 27.46
N LEU A 50 33.29 -15.64 27.98
CA LEU A 50 33.23 -15.91 29.41
C LEU A 50 34.50 -15.41 30.14
N SER A 51 35.69 -15.60 29.56
CA SER A 51 36.95 -15.16 30.13
C SER A 51 37.11 -13.62 30.15
N GLN A 52 36.50 -12.93 29.17
CA GLN A 52 36.44 -11.49 29.14
C GLN A 52 35.41 -10.98 30.16
N LEU A 53 34.21 -11.57 30.19
CA LEU A 53 33.15 -11.24 31.14
C LEU A 53 33.62 -11.32 32.60
N ALA A 54 34.40 -12.35 32.93
CA ALA A 54 34.96 -12.52 34.29
C ALA A 54 35.94 -11.42 34.73
N LYS A 55 36.41 -10.56 33.83
CA LYS A 55 37.32 -9.44 34.12
C LYS A 55 36.64 -8.09 34.23
N LEU A 56 35.36 -8.02 33.84
CA LEU A 56 34.60 -6.78 33.85
C LEU A 56 34.22 -6.37 35.27
N GLN A 57 34.20 -5.07 35.50
CA GLN A 57 33.84 -4.49 36.80
C GLN A 57 32.59 -3.63 36.73
N THR A 58 32.20 -3.20 35.54
CA THR A 58 31.10 -2.27 35.35
C THR A 58 30.13 -2.74 34.23
N ALA A 59 28.89 -2.30 34.32
CA ALA A 59 27.87 -2.52 33.27
C ALA A 59 28.25 -1.85 31.93
N ILE A 60 28.99 -0.74 31.99
CA ILE A 60 29.48 -0.04 30.77
C ILE A 60 30.45 -0.93 30.00
N GLU A 61 31.38 -1.59 30.69
CA GLU A 61 32.31 -2.53 30.07
C GLU A 61 31.58 -3.75 29.50
N CYS A 62 30.56 -4.24 30.21
CA CYS A 62 29.70 -5.32 29.71
C CYS A 62 28.97 -4.91 28.43
N LYS A 63 28.39 -3.71 28.37
CA LYS A 63 27.78 -3.15 27.18
C LYS A 63 28.76 -3.11 26.00
N ALA A 64 29.99 -2.63 26.23
CA ALA A 64 31.00 -2.58 25.18
C ALA A 64 31.38 -3.98 24.66
N LEU A 65 31.49 -4.98 25.58
CA LEU A 65 31.75 -6.36 25.20
C LEU A 65 30.60 -6.96 24.36
N LEU A 66 29.35 -6.74 24.76
CA LEU A 66 28.19 -7.20 24.02
C LEU A 66 28.13 -6.58 22.63
N GLN A 67 28.48 -5.31 22.50
CA GLN A 67 28.55 -4.60 21.23
C GLN A 67 29.66 -5.17 20.34
N GLU A 68 30.88 -5.47 20.87
CA GLU A 68 31.96 -6.11 20.10
C GLU A 68 31.49 -7.43 19.46
N TYR A 69 30.78 -8.27 20.23
CA TYR A 69 30.27 -9.54 19.71
C TYR A 69 29.08 -9.36 18.73
N GLN A 70 28.27 -8.33 18.92
CA GLN A 70 27.21 -8.00 17.97
C GLN A 70 27.81 -7.56 16.60
N GLU A 71 28.85 -6.73 16.64
CA GLU A 71 29.55 -6.28 15.41
C GLU A 71 30.20 -7.47 14.68
N GLN A 72 30.71 -8.48 15.38
CA GLN A 72 31.21 -9.70 14.76
C GLN A 72 30.09 -10.49 14.07
N MET A 73 28.91 -10.58 14.69
CA MET A 73 27.74 -11.25 14.09
C MET A 73 27.20 -10.47 12.89
N ASP A 74 27.18 -9.14 12.95
CA ASP A 74 26.74 -8.28 11.85
C ASP A 74 27.70 -8.39 10.64
N ALA A 75 29.02 -8.45 10.91
CA ALA A 75 30.00 -8.69 9.85
C ALA A 75 29.85 -10.09 9.21
N ALA A 76 29.53 -11.11 10.01
CA ALA A 76 29.25 -12.46 9.52
C ALA A 76 27.94 -12.49 8.68
N PHE A 77 26.92 -11.74 9.09
CA PHE A 77 25.68 -11.59 8.31
C PHE A 77 25.96 -10.98 6.95
N ILE A 78 26.74 -9.91 6.89
CA ILE A 78 27.15 -9.26 5.62
C ILE A 78 27.96 -10.24 4.76
N ALA A 79 28.76 -11.13 5.38
CA ALA A 79 29.47 -12.21 4.69
C ALA A 79 28.57 -13.41 4.32
N SER A 80 27.24 -13.27 4.41
CA SER A 80 26.24 -14.27 4.02
C SER A 80 26.19 -15.54 4.89
N VAL A 81 26.57 -15.44 6.16
CA VAL A 81 26.31 -16.52 7.13
C VAL A 81 24.81 -16.62 7.37
N ASP A 82 24.33 -17.84 7.55
CA ASP A 82 22.91 -18.14 7.80
C ASP A 82 22.36 -17.35 9.02
N PRO A 83 21.27 -16.60 8.87
CA PRO A 83 20.71 -15.79 9.94
C PRO A 83 20.22 -16.62 11.13
N GLY A 84 19.78 -17.86 10.91
CA GLY A 84 19.36 -18.79 11.96
C GLY A 84 20.52 -19.12 12.91
N LEU A 85 21.72 -19.33 12.38
CA LEU A 85 22.93 -19.55 13.20
C LEU A 85 23.27 -18.31 14.05
N LEU A 86 23.15 -17.13 13.47
CA LEU A 86 23.48 -15.86 14.15
C LEU A 86 22.49 -15.55 15.29
N ILE A 87 21.19 -15.73 15.08
CA ILE A 87 20.17 -15.50 16.13
C ILE A 87 20.30 -16.52 17.28
N GLN A 88 20.64 -17.77 16.97
CA GLN A 88 20.93 -18.80 17.98
C GLN A 88 22.23 -18.50 18.73
N ALA A 89 23.29 -18.10 18.04
CA ALA A 89 24.56 -17.69 18.64
C ALA A 89 24.39 -16.53 19.63
N ARG A 90 23.58 -15.52 19.25
CA ARG A 90 23.23 -14.41 20.14
C ARG A 90 22.44 -14.91 21.36
N SER A 91 21.45 -15.78 21.18
CA SER A 91 20.71 -16.38 22.30
C SER A 91 21.64 -17.07 23.29
N LYS A 92 22.58 -17.90 22.80
CA LYS A 92 23.55 -18.60 23.62
C LYS A 92 24.52 -17.67 24.32
N LEU A 93 24.91 -16.56 23.69
CA LEU A 93 25.76 -15.53 24.31
C LEU A 93 25.06 -14.88 25.48
N ILE A 94 23.79 -14.57 25.39
CA ILE A 94 22.97 -14.04 26.49
C ILE A 94 22.76 -15.10 27.59
N ASP A 95 22.59 -16.39 27.23
CA ASP A 95 22.51 -17.47 28.22
C ASP A 95 23.75 -17.51 29.09
N ILE A 96 24.96 -17.39 28.51
CA ILE A 96 26.23 -17.37 29.24
C ILE A 96 26.32 -16.16 30.16
N LEU A 97 25.91 -14.99 29.67
CA LEU A 97 25.87 -13.77 30.47
C LEU A 97 24.96 -13.93 31.70
N LEU A 98 23.73 -14.38 31.48
CA LEU A 98 22.73 -14.54 32.53
C LEU A 98 23.15 -15.62 33.55
N SER A 99 23.68 -16.73 33.09
CA SER A 99 24.16 -17.80 33.97
C SER A 99 25.37 -17.36 34.80
N TYR A 100 26.26 -16.57 34.19
CA TYR A 100 27.39 -16.00 34.89
C TYR A 100 26.96 -15.02 35.99
N LEU A 101 26.08 -14.08 35.65
CA LEU A 101 25.57 -13.09 36.63
C LEU A 101 24.74 -13.76 37.72
N TRP A 102 23.94 -14.76 37.40
CA TRP A 102 23.17 -15.55 38.35
C TRP A 102 24.07 -16.19 39.41
N ALA A 103 25.21 -16.75 38.99
CA ALA A 103 26.18 -17.41 39.86
C ALA A 103 26.94 -16.44 40.80
N GLN A 104 26.87 -15.12 40.54
CA GLN A 104 27.52 -14.11 41.42
C GLN A 104 26.60 -13.65 42.55
N GLU A 105 25.30 -13.96 42.49
CA GLU A 105 24.30 -13.51 43.46
C GLU A 105 24.03 -14.58 44.53
N ASP A 106 23.70 -14.12 45.74
CA ASP A 106 23.22 -15.00 46.81
C ASP A 106 21.69 -15.07 46.80
N TRP A 107 21.14 -16.23 46.49
CA TRP A 107 19.72 -16.50 46.41
C TRP A 107 19.13 -17.03 47.72
N GLY A 108 19.93 -17.29 48.75
CA GLY A 108 19.51 -17.89 50.01
C GLY A 108 18.90 -19.30 49.85
N ASP A 109 18.00 -19.67 50.76
CA ASP A 109 17.37 -21.01 50.78
C ASP A 109 16.11 -21.12 49.91
N GLN A 110 15.60 -20.01 49.31
CA GLN A 110 14.41 -20.02 48.48
C GLN A 110 14.72 -20.61 47.10
N LYS A 111 13.92 -21.57 46.70
CA LYS A 111 14.02 -22.10 45.32
C LYS A 111 13.48 -21.08 44.31
N ILE A 112 14.33 -20.71 43.40
CA ILE A 112 14.05 -19.78 42.30
C ILE A 112 14.63 -20.36 41.03
N ALA A 113 13.86 -20.24 39.92
CA ALA A 113 14.32 -20.57 38.58
C ALA A 113 14.27 -19.34 37.67
N LEU A 114 15.32 -19.09 36.95
CA LEU A 114 15.37 -18.13 35.84
C LEU A 114 15.08 -18.84 34.53
N ILE A 115 14.04 -18.38 33.82
CA ILE A 115 13.50 -19.02 32.64
C ILE A 115 13.42 -18.01 31.49
N ALA A 116 13.92 -18.36 30.31
CA ALA A 116 13.70 -17.62 29.08
C ALA A 116 12.31 -17.94 28.54
N VAL A 117 11.57 -16.93 28.11
CA VAL A 117 10.23 -17.08 27.50
C VAL A 117 10.18 -16.32 26.18
N GLY A 118 9.07 -16.45 25.43
CA GLY A 118 8.88 -15.78 24.15
C GLY A 118 9.92 -16.12 23.10
N GLY A 119 10.36 -15.15 22.31
CA GLY A 119 11.39 -15.33 21.27
C GLY A 119 12.71 -15.80 21.81
N TYR A 120 13.10 -15.30 22.96
CA TYR A 120 14.32 -15.75 23.67
C TYR A 120 14.19 -17.19 24.18
N GLY A 121 13.00 -17.59 24.63
CA GLY A 121 12.71 -18.97 25.02
C GLY A 121 12.89 -19.97 23.87
N ARG A 122 12.53 -19.58 22.62
CA ARG A 122 12.75 -20.38 21.41
C ARG A 122 14.23 -20.42 20.95
N GLY A 123 15.09 -19.61 21.53
CA GLY A 123 16.46 -19.42 21.05
C GLY A 123 16.56 -18.52 19.80
N GLU A 124 15.52 -17.75 19.49
CA GLU A 124 15.42 -16.88 18.32
C GLU A 124 15.62 -15.41 18.75
N LEU A 125 16.86 -14.99 19.00
CA LEU A 125 17.17 -13.65 19.48
C LEU A 125 17.81 -12.80 18.37
N HIS A 126 17.01 -12.00 17.68
CA HIS A 126 17.50 -11.02 16.69
C HIS A 126 18.28 -9.87 17.34
N PRO A 127 19.12 -9.11 16.59
CA PRO A 127 20.08 -8.15 17.17
C PRO A 127 19.49 -7.13 18.16
N ARG A 128 18.26 -6.69 17.95
CA ARG A 128 17.58 -5.66 18.78
C ARG A 128 16.27 -6.15 19.36
N SER A 129 16.07 -7.49 19.43
CA SER A 129 14.92 -8.06 20.11
C SER A 129 15.04 -7.94 21.61
N ASP A 130 13.89 -7.75 22.25
CA ASP A 130 13.71 -7.84 23.69
C ASP A 130 14.09 -9.23 24.24
N ILE A 131 14.54 -9.26 25.47
CA ILE A 131 14.91 -10.47 26.21
C ILE A 131 13.84 -10.70 27.28
N ASP A 132 12.96 -11.67 27.04
CA ASP A 132 11.88 -11.98 27.97
C ASP A 132 12.33 -13.00 29.03
N LEU A 133 12.26 -12.59 30.30
CA LEU A 133 12.65 -13.38 31.45
C LEU A 133 11.49 -13.64 32.43
N LEU A 134 11.38 -14.87 32.89
CA LEU A 134 10.45 -15.27 33.95
C LEU A 134 11.21 -15.83 35.14
N PHE A 135 11.08 -15.15 36.28
CA PHE A 135 11.55 -15.66 37.56
C PHE A 135 10.41 -16.45 38.22
N VAL A 136 10.58 -17.78 38.33
CA VAL A 136 9.60 -18.65 38.97
C VAL A 136 10.07 -18.98 40.39
N LEU A 137 9.22 -18.75 41.37
CA LEU A 137 9.49 -18.98 42.77
C LEU A 137 8.59 -20.10 43.31
N GLU A 138 9.09 -20.82 44.33
CA GLU A 138 8.27 -21.82 45.03
C GLU A 138 7.23 -21.16 45.95
N THR A 139 7.62 -20.06 46.60
CA THR A 139 6.77 -19.28 47.51
C THR A 139 6.84 -17.79 47.16
N ALA A 140 6.08 -16.93 47.83
CA ALA A 140 6.10 -15.49 47.59
C ALA A 140 7.53 -14.92 47.74
N VAL A 141 7.86 -13.92 46.90
CA VAL A 141 9.18 -13.28 46.90
C VAL A 141 9.54 -12.70 48.27
N THR A 142 10.68 -13.03 48.77
CA THR A 142 11.21 -12.41 50.00
C THR A 142 11.81 -11.02 49.71
N PRO A 143 11.83 -10.07 50.67
CA PRO A 143 12.48 -8.78 50.45
C PRO A 143 13.91 -8.90 49.90
N ALA A 144 14.71 -9.83 50.44
CA ALA A 144 16.10 -10.05 50.03
C ALA A 144 16.17 -10.50 48.55
N ASN A 145 15.39 -11.50 48.17
CA ASN A 145 15.35 -11.96 46.78
C ASN A 145 14.77 -10.93 45.82
N GLY A 146 13.81 -10.10 46.29
CA GLY A 146 13.30 -8.96 45.52
C GLY A 146 14.37 -7.93 45.21
N GLU A 147 15.22 -7.61 46.21
CA GLU A 147 16.37 -6.73 46.00
C GLU A 147 17.43 -7.34 45.06
N THR A 148 17.72 -8.64 45.16
CA THR A 148 18.65 -9.37 44.31
C THR A 148 18.17 -9.38 42.87
N ILE A 149 16.91 -9.71 42.64
CA ILE A 149 16.28 -9.65 41.28
C ILE A 149 16.34 -8.22 40.72
N GLY A 150 16.02 -7.21 41.57
CA GLY A 150 16.09 -5.79 41.19
C GLY A 150 17.50 -5.35 40.78
N ARG A 151 18.54 -5.76 41.52
CA ARG A 151 19.95 -5.49 41.16
C ARG A 151 20.31 -6.13 39.81
N LEU A 152 19.98 -7.40 39.63
CA LEU A 152 20.27 -8.14 38.39
C LEU A 152 19.60 -7.48 37.18
N VAL A 153 18.31 -7.16 37.26
CA VAL A 153 17.56 -6.51 36.19
C VAL A 153 18.12 -5.13 35.89
N THR A 154 18.43 -4.33 36.91
CA THR A 154 19.05 -3.00 36.77
C THR A 154 20.39 -3.09 36.05
N TYR A 155 21.26 -4.04 36.48
CA TYR A 155 22.56 -4.25 35.83
C TYR A 155 22.41 -4.59 34.34
N LEU A 156 21.43 -5.44 33.97
CA LEU A 156 21.18 -5.82 32.59
C LEU A 156 20.66 -4.63 31.74
N TRP A 157 19.81 -3.75 32.33
CA TRP A 157 19.41 -2.50 31.69
C TRP A 157 20.60 -1.56 31.46
N ASP A 158 21.48 -1.43 32.46
CA ASP A 158 22.70 -0.63 32.36
C ASP A 158 23.67 -1.19 31.29
N CYS A 159 23.67 -2.50 31.07
CA CYS A 159 24.35 -3.14 29.94
C CYS A 159 23.72 -2.82 28.57
N GLY A 160 22.60 -2.10 28.55
CA GLY A 160 21.90 -1.68 27.33
C GLY A 160 21.06 -2.79 26.70
N LEU A 161 20.66 -3.78 27.48
CA LEU A 161 19.71 -4.82 27.03
C LEU A 161 18.29 -4.37 27.28
N ASP A 162 17.42 -4.61 26.28
CA ASP A 162 15.98 -4.40 26.41
C ASP A 162 15.34 -5.67 27.04
N LEU A 163 14.79 -5.51 28.24
CA LEU A 163 14.30 -6.64 29.04
C LEU A 163 12.81 -6.53 29.33
N GLY A 164 12.06 -7.55 28.92
CA GLY A 164 10.79 -7.91 29.50
C GLY A 164 11.02 -8.87 30.69
N HIS A 165 10.48 -8.59 31.88
CA HIS A 165 10.61 -9.54 32.97
C HIS A 165 9.34 -9.65 33.82
N SER A 166 9.14 -10.83 34.40
CA SER A 166 8.08 -11.07 35.37
C SER A 166 8.59 -11.97 36.51
N VAL A 167 8.12 -11.70 37.73
CA VAL A 167 8.44 -12.46 38.95
C VAL A 167 7.14 -13.05 39.47
N ARG A 168 7.05 -14.38 39.53
CA ARG A 168 5.79 -15.08 39.84
C ARG A 168 6.05 -16.35 40.61
N THR A 169 5.15 -16.68 41.51
CA THR A 169 5.09 -18.04 42.05
C THR A 169 4.56 -19.01 40.99
N LEU A 170 4.77 -20.29 41.21
CA LEU A 170 4.24 -21.32 40.32
C LEU A 170 2.70 -21.24 40.20
N ASP A 171 2.00 -20.99 41.34
CA ASP A 171 0.52 -20.89 41.35
C ASP A 171 0.03 -19.65 40.58
N GLU A 172 0.75 -18.51 40.70
CA GLU A 172 0.44 -17.32 39.89
C GLU A 172 0.65 -17.58 38.39
N CYS A 173 1.75 -18.27 38.02
CA CYS A 173 1.97 -18.67 36.63
C CYS A 173 0.78 -19.46 36.08
N LEU A 174 0.28 -20.41 36.84
CA LEU A 174 -0.86 -21.25 36.42
C LEU A 174 -2.16 -20.47 36.37
N GLY A 175 -2.38 -19.56 37.33
CA GLY A 175 -3.56 -18.69 37.34
C GLY A 175 -3.61 -17.85 36.04
N TYR A 176 -2.56 -17.11 35.77
CA TYR A 176 -2.49 -16.28 34.56
C TYR A 176 -2.55 -17.10 33.25
N ALA A 177 -1.93 -18.29 33.19
CA ALA A 177 -1.98 -19.14 32.01
C ALA A 177 -3.36 -19.72 31.71
N LYS A 178 -4.24 -19.86 32.74
CA LYS A 178 -5.63 -20.26 32.55
C LYS A 178 -6.48 -19.14 31.98
N ASP A 179 -6.19 -17.90 32.37
CA ASP A 179 -6.99 -16.74 32.00
C ASP A 179 -6.56 -16.11 30.67
N ASP A 180 -5.26 -16.20 30.34
CA ASP A 180 -4.67 -15.60 29.15
C ASP A 180 -3.84 -16.61 28.33
N ILE A 181 -4.31 -16.88 27.12
CA ILE A 181 -3.65 -17.79 26.18
C ILE A 181 -2.25 -17.29 25.76
N THR A 182 -2.01 -15.97 25.81
CA THR A 182 -0.68 -15.40 25.47
C THR A 182 0.35 -15.78 26.54
N VAL A 183 -0.07 -15.76 27.81
CA VAL A 183 0.78 -16.19 28.94
C VAL A 183 1.09 -17.68 28.83
N LEU A 184 0.08 -18.52 28.55
CA LEU A 184 0.32 -19.94 28.30
C LEU A 184 1.30 -20.15 27.13
N THR A 185 1.13 -19.44 26.02
CA THR A 185 1.99 -19.56 24.85
C THR A 185 3.45 -19.26 25.18
N ASN A 186 3.72 -18.21 25.98
CA ASN A 186 5.05 -17.89 26.45
C ASN A 186 5.66 -19.02 27.31
N MET A 187 4.84 -19.68 28.13
CA MET A 187 5.27 -20.82 28.94
C MET A 187 5.52 -22.08 28.09
N LEU A 188 4.77 -22.29 26.99
CA LEU A 188 5.04 -23.39 26.06
C LEU A 188 6.44 -23.26 25.43
N GLU A 189 6.88 -22.03 25.14
CA GLU A 189 8.19 -21.74 24.55
C GLU A 189 9.31 -21.63 25.55
N SER A 190 9.03 -21.75 26.85
CA SER A 190 10.00 -21.54 27.91
C SER A 190 11.14 -22.55 27.93
N ARG A 191 12.33 -22.05 28.34
CA ARG A 191 13.59 -22.77 28.46
C ARG A 191 14.31 -22.36 29.75
N PRO A 192 14.87 -23.31 30.54
CA PRO A 192 15.59 -22.97 31.77
C PRO A 192 16.93 -22.32 31.41
N ILE A 193 17.32 -21.31 32.18
CA ILE A 193 18.62 -20.63 32.09
C ILE A 193 19.50 -20.94 33.32
N ALA A 194 18.95 -20.74 34.54
CA ALA A 194 19.65 -20.93 35.77
C ALA A 194 18.67 -21.20 36.93
N GLY A 195 19.18 -21.66 38.09
CA GLY A 195 18.39 -21.87 39.30
C GLY A 195 17.81 -23.28 39.40
N ASP A 196 16.69 -23.43 40.10
CA ASP A 196 16.12 -24.74 40.46
C ASP A 196 15.35 -25.38 39.28
N GLU A 197 15.91 -26.44 38.68
CA GLU A 197 15.31 -27.15 37.54
C GLU A 197 13.99 -27.85 37.91
N SER A 198 13.74 -28.16 39.20
CA SER A 198 12.48 -28.80 39.61
C SER A 198 11.28 -27.86 39.42
N LEU A 199 11.44 -26.54 39.59
CA LEU A 199 10.39 -25.56 39.33
C LEU A 199 10.04 -25.49 37.85
N PHE A 200 11.03 -25.54 36.99
CA PHE A 200 10.82 -25.55 35.55
C PHE A 200 10.09 -26.84 35.13
N THR A 201 10.51 -27.99 35.64
CA THR A 201 9.86 -29.27 35.32
C THR A 201 8.41 -29.29 35.78
N ARG A 202 8.12 -28.78 37.01
CA ARG A 202 6.75 -28.62 37.51
C ARG A 202 5.92 -27.66 36.67
N LEU A 203 6.50 -26.54 36.25
CA LEU A 203 5.82 -25.58 35.36
C LEU A 203 5.40 -26.26 34.06
N LYS A 204 6.28 -27.04 33.44
CA LYS A 204 5.98 -27.78 32.18
C LYS A 204 4.88 -28.81 32.36
N MET A 205 4.95 -29.59 33.43
CA MET A 205 3.90 -30.60 33.73
C MET A 205 2.51 -29.97 33.92
N LEU A 206 2.46 -28.83 34.65
CA LEU A 206 1.20 -28.19 35.00
C LEU A 206 0.62 -27.32 33.86
N THR A 207 1.42 -27.01 32.85
CA THR A 207 0.97 -26.34 31.61
C THR A 207 0.66 -27.29 30.46
N ASP A 208 0.69 -28.59 30.67
CA ASP A 208 0.36 -29.61 29.69
C ASP A 208 -1.14 -29.67 29.36
N THR A 209 -1.50 -30.33 28.25
CA THR A 209 -2.86 -30.47 27.72
C THR A 209 -3.83 -31.12 28.67
N GLU A 210 -3.32 -32.01 29.59
CA GLU A 210 -4.12 -32.67 30.61
C GLU A 210 -4.59 -31.72 31.73
N HIS A 211 -3.93 -30.59 31.95
CA HIS A 211 -4.16 -29.70 33.09
C HIS A 211 -4.82 -28.38 32.71
N MET A 212 -4.63 -27.90 31.49
CA MET A 212 -5.27 -26.66 31.03
C MET A 212 -5.31 -26.57 29.48
N TRP A 213 -6.31 -25.86 28.96
CA TRP A 213 -6.49 -25.61 27.54
C TRP A 213 -6.28 -26.87 26.68
N ASN A 214 -7.29 -27.67 26.51
CA ASN A 214 -7.19 -28.82 25.60
C ASN A 214 -6.90 -28.35 24.15
N SER A 215 -6.54 -29.29 23.25
CA SER A 215 -6.13 -28.96 21.88
C SER A 215 -7.16 -28.12 21.11
N SER A 216 -8.45 -28.45 21.26
CA SER A 216 -9.54 -27.75 20.57
C SER A 216 -9.75 -26.33 21.08
N GLU A 217 -9.81 -26.14 22.42
CA GLU A 217 -9.94 -24.82 23.02
C GLU A 217 -8.77 -23.90 22.66
N PHE A 218 -7.55 -24.43 22.73
CA PHE A 218 -6.33 -23.71 22.35
C PHE A 218 -6.36 -23.29 20.88
N PHE A 219 -6.73 -24.21 19.99
CA PHE A 219 -6.86 -23.94 18.56
C PHE A 219 -7.86 -22.81 18.28
N VAL A 220 -9.08 -22.91 18.86
CA VAL A 220 -10.14 -21.90 18.67
C VAL A 220 -9.66 -20.51 19.12
N ALA A 221 -9.02 -20.44 20.30
CA ALA A 221 -8.52 -19.19 20.84
C ALA A 221 -7.38 -18.60 19.98
N LYS A 222 -6.43 -19.42 19.52
CA LYS A 222 -5.33 -18.99 18.64
C LYS A 222 -5.80 -18.55 17.25
N ARG A 223 -6.78 -19.25 16.70
CA ARG A 223 -7.43 -18.84 15.45
C ARG A 223 -8.16 -17.51 15.58
N LYS A 224 -8.80 -17.26 16.74
CA LYS A 224 -9.41 -15.95 17.02
C LYS A 224 -8.35 -14.85 17.12
N GLU A 225 -7.31 -15.05 17.92
CA GLU A 225 -6.17 -14.12 18.05
C GLU A 225 -5.56 -13.75 16.68
N GLN A 226 -5.34 -14.75 15.82
CA GLN A 226 -4.81 -14.54 14.46
C GLN A 226 -5.74 -13.66 13.61
N ARG A 227 -7.05 -13.96 13.62
CA ARG A 227 -8.04 -13.17 12.86
C ARG A 227 -8.16 -11.74 13.37
N ASP A 228 -8.16 -11.55 14.68
CA ASP A 228 -8.23 -10.23 15.30
C ASP A 228 -6.97 -9.43 14.96
N ARG A 229 -5.75 -10.01 15.08
CA ARG A 229 -4.50 -9.40 14.65
C ARG A 229 -4.50 -8.98 13.17
N HIS A 230 -4.97 -9.85 12.26
CA HIS A 230 -5.05 -9.53 10.83
C HIS A 230 -6.05 -8.42 10.54
N ARG A 231 -7.10 -8.23 11.37
CA ARG A 231 -8.07 -7.15 11.24
C ARG A 231 -7.53 -5.82 11.77
N ASP A 232 -6.96 -5.84 12.98
CA ASP A 232 -6.53 -4.63 13.68
C ASP A 232 -5.34 -3.93 13.02
N THR A 233 -4.54 -4.68 12.28
CA THR A 233 -3.38 -4.09 11.57
C THR A 233 -3.78 -3.37 10.29
N ASN A 234 -5.08 -3.27 9.91
CA ASN A 234 -5.51 -2.86 8.56
C ASN A 234 -4.61 -3.51 7.48
N SER A 235 -3.95 -4.59 7.88
CA SER A 235 -2.94 -5.25 7.09
C SER A 235 -3.65 -6.12 6.07
N ASN A 236 -3.96 -5.52 4.95
CA ASN A 236 -3.92 -6.28 3.73
C ASN A 236 -2.55 -6.96 3.66
N GLU A 237 -2.52 -8.20 3.21
CA GLU A 237 -1.30 -9.00 2.98
C GLU A 237 -0.24 -8.25 2.14
N TYR A 238 -0.55 -7.03 1.66
CA TYR A 238 0.11 -6.27 0.62
C TYR A 238 0.28 -4.78 0.93
N ASN A 239 0.28 -4.42 2.22
CA ASN A 239 0.73 -3.09 2.64
C ASN A 239 2.17 -2.90 2.15
N LEU A 240 2.45 -1.80 1.45
CA LEU A 240 3.80 -1.53 0.91
C LEU A 240 4.86 -1.35 2.00
N GLU A 241 4.47 -1.14 3.25
CA GLU A 241 5.35 -1.15 4.43
C GLU A 241 4.95 -2.30 5.40
N PRO A 242 5.11 -3.57 5.01
CA PRO A 242 4.63 -4.70 5.79
C PRO A 242 5.39 -4.87 7.10
N ASN A 243 4.70 -5.39 8.13
CA ASN A 243 5.35 -5.86 9.34
C ASN A 243 5.75 -7.33 9.17
N ILE A 244 7.04 -7.63 9.16
CA ILE A 244 7.60 -8.98 8.90
C ILE A 244 7.09 -10.01 9.91
N LYS A 245 6.81 -9.57 11.15
CA LYS A 245 6.38 -10.44 12.23
C LYS A 245 4.87 -10.66 12.23
N THR A 246 4.07 -9.60 12.10
CA THR A 246 2.63 -9.63 12.40
C THR A 246 1.70 -9.60 11.21
N SER A 247 2.17 -9.20 10.01
CA SER A 247 1.37 -9.25 8.78
C SER A 247 1.01 -10.69 8.40
N PRO A 248 -0.08 -10.90 7.63
CA PRO A 248 -0.43 -12.21 7.12
C PRO A 248 0.73 -12.88 6.35
N GLY A 249 0.99 -14.15 6.63
CA GLY A 249 2.16 -14.86 6.11
C GLY A 249 3.49 -14.51 6.78
N GLY A 250 3.48 -13.62 7.80
CA GLY A 250 4.66 -13.26 8.59
C GLY A 250 5.02 -14.30 9.64
N LEU A 251 6.12 -14.04 10.37
CA LEU A 251 6.67 -14.96 11.36
C LEU A 251 5.66 -15.40 12.44
N ARG A 252 4.74 -14.51 12.85
CA ARG A 252 3.73 -14.82 13.88
C ARG A 252 2.71 -15.88 13.41
N ASP A 253 2.39 -15.94 12.15
CA ASP A 253 1.49 -16.97 11.61
C ASP A 253 2.13 -18.33 11.66
N ILE A 254 3.42 -18.41 11.34
CA ILE A 254 4.19 -19.66 11.40
C ILE A 254 4.37 -20.10 12.86
N GLN A 255 4.71 -19.16 13.76
CA GLN A 255 4.78 -19.43 15.18
C GLN A 255 3.44 -19.96 15.73
N ASN A 256 2.34 -19.39 15.26
CA ASN A 256 0.98 -19.83 15.64
C ASN A 256 0.73 -21.30 15.27
N ILE A 257 1.11 -21.71 14.06
CA ILE A 257 1.06 -23.11 13.62
C ILE A 257 1.92 -24.01 14.52
N ILE A 258 3.14 -23.62 14.83
CA ILE A 258 4.05 -24.38 15.69
C ILE A 258 3.48 -24.54 17.12
N TRP A 259 2.83 -23.52 17.67
CA TRP A 259 2.17 -23.60 18.98
C TRP A 259 0.97 -24.54 18.96
N ILE A 260 0.13 -24.46 17.92
CA ILE A 260 -1.01 -25.37 17.71
C ILE A 260 -0.50 -26.79 17.56
N ALA A 261 0.52 -27.03 16.74
CA ALA A 261 1.14 -28.33 16.54
C ALA A 261 1.70 -28.91 17.86
N ARG A 262 2.41 -28.09 18.64
CA ARG A 262 2.92 -28.50 19.95
C ARG A 262 1.81 -28.92 20.88
N ARG A 263 0.69 -28.21 20.88
CA ARG A 263 -0.45 -28.49 21.73
C ARG A 263 -1.21 -29.74 21.27
N HIS A 264 -1.32 -29.98 19.97
CA HIS A 264 -2.08 -31.08 19.37
C HIS A 264 -1.26 -32.37 19.25
N LEU A 265 0.01 -32.26 18.83
CA LEU A 265 0.89 -33.41 18.52
C LEU A 265 1.93 -33.71 19.62
N GLY A 266 1.97 -32.88 20.69
CA GLY A 266 2.97 -32.94 21.74
C GLY A 266 4.32 -32.31 21.38
N GLU A 267 4.64 -32.15 20.09
CA GLU A 267 5.85 -31.54 19.56
C GLU A 267 5.50 -30.46 18.54
N GLY A 268 6.14 -29.31 18.65
CA GLY A 268 5.96 -28.18 17.73
C GLY A 268 7.21 -27.94 16.90
N ASN A 269 7.41 -28.75 15.85
CA ASN A 269 8.45 -28.53 14.84
C ASN A 269 7.98 -28.99 13.46
N ILE A 270 8.64 -28.48 12.41
CA ILE A 270 8.24 -28.74 11.01
C ILE A 270 8.37 -30.23 10.66
N ALA A 271 9.41 -30.90 11.16
CA ALA A 271 9.61 -32.31 10.89
C ALA A 271 8.48 -33.20 11.51
N ARG A 272 7.92 -32.79 12.66
CA ARG A 272 6.78 -33.47 13.25
C ARG A 272 5.50 -33.28 12.44
N LEU A 273 5.27 -32.08 11.92
CA LEU A 273 4.15 -31.76 11.03
C LEU A 273 4.21 -32.61 9.74
N GLU A 274 5.39 -32.75 9.15
CA GLU A 274 5.62 -33.60 7.99
C GLU A 274 5.35 -35.08 8.30
N LYS A 275 5.96 -35.60 9.36
CA LYS A 275 5.79 -37.00 9.78
C LYS A 275 4.33 -37.33 10.13
N SER A 276 3.56 -36.38 10.61
CA SER A 276 2.14 -36.55 10.93
C SER A 276 1.20 -36.31 9.75
N GLY A 277 1.72 -36.02 8.54
CA GLY A 277 0.94 -35.78 7.34
C GLY A 277 0.27 -34.40 7.25
N PHE A 278 0.59 -33.51 8.19
CA PHE A 278 0.12 -32.12 8.12
C PHE A 278 0.85 -31.30 7.06
N LEU A 279 2.08 -31.68 6.72
CA LEU A 279 2.87 -31.11 5.63
C LEU A 279 3.38 -32.22 4.71
N THR A 280 3.45 -31.94 3.42
CA THR A 280 4.26 -32.70 2.47
C THR A 280 5.72 -32.28 2.57
N GLU A 281 6.65 -33.09 2.06
CA GLU A 281 8.08 -32.76 2.01
C GLU A 281 8.33 -31.40 1.33
N VAL A 282 7.69 -31.15 0.19
CA VAL A 282 7.80 -29.89 -0.56
C VAL A 282 7.27 -28.70 0.26
N GLU A 283 6.17 -28.88 0.96
CA GLU A 283 5.59 -27.84 1.84
C GLU A 283 6.51 -27.55 3.02
N ALA A 284 7.14 -28.57 3.60
CA ALA A 284 8.10 -28.42 4.69
C ALA A 284 9.35 -27.64 4.25
N VAL A 285 9.90 -27.96 3.08
CA VAL A 285 11.04 -27.22 2.49
C VAL A 285 10.66 -25.75 2.24
N ASN A 286 9.52 -25.48 1.60
CA ASN A 286 9.04 -24.13 1.34
C ASN A 286 8.84 -23.33 2.64
N LEU A 287 8.33 -23.96 3.69
CA LEU A 287 8.13 -23.33 5.00
C LEU A 287 9.47 -22.94 5.64
N VAL A 288 10.46 -23.84 5.60
CA VAL A 288 11.81 -23.59 6.11
C VAL A 288 12.50 -22.45 5.35
N GLU A 289 12.47 -22.48 4.04
CA GLU A 289 13.07 -21.44 3.20
C GLU A 289 12.39 -20.08 3.45
N GLY A 290 11.07 -20.07 3.58
CA GLY A 290 10.30 -18.85 3.85
C GLY A 290 10.65 -18.26 5.22
N VAL A 291 10.76 -19.07 6.26
CA VAL A 291 11.18 -18.63 7.62
C VAL A 291 12.59 -18.05 7.58
N ASN A 292 13.53 -18.73 6.92
CA ASN A 292 14.92 -18.27 6.79
C ASN A 292 15.00 -16.93 6.06
N PHE A 293 14.21 -16.77 4.99
CA PHE A 293 14.13 -15.49 4.28
C PHE A 293 13.60 -14.37 5.18
N LEU A 294 12.52 -14.60 5.93
CA LEU A 294 11.98 -13.62 6.87
C LEU A 294 12.96 -13.30 8.02
N TRP A 295 13.69 -14.29 8.54
CA TRP A 295 14.75 -14.07 9.52
C TRP A 295 15.88 -13.20 8.93
N LYS A 296 16.28 -13.46 7.68
CA LYS A 296 17.30 -12.67 6.97
C LYS A 296 16.86 -11.22 6.85
N VAL A 297 15.62 -10.97 6.41
CA VAL A 297 15.08 -9.61 6.29
C VAL A 297 14.98 -8.93 7.66
N ARG A 298 14.50 -9.62 8.69
CA ARG A 298 14.38 -9.10 10.05
C ARG A 298 15.74 -8.76 10.67
N TYR A 299 16.75 -9.62 10.44
CA TYR A 299 18.11 -9.36 10.89
C TYR A 299 18.68 -8.09 10.26
N ALA A 300 18.53 -7.96 8.94
CA ALA A 300 18.93 -6.77 8.19
C ALA A 300 18.25 -5.50 8.72
N LEU A 301 16.94 -5.56 9.00
CA LEU A 301 16.20 -4.43 9.56
C LEU A 301 16.74 -4.00 10.91
N HIS A 302 16.94 -4.93 11.85
CA HIS A 302 17.48 -4.62 13.18
C HIS A 302 18.90 -4.07 13.11
N MET A 303 19.73 -4.58 12.20
CA MET A 303 21.08 -4.10 11.96
C MET A 303 21.09 -2.68 11.38
N LEU A 304 20.24 -2.40 10.37
CA LEU A 304 20.21 -1.10 9.69
C LEU A 304 19.52 -0.01 10.52
N SER A 305 18.45 -0.36 11.25
CA SER A 305 17.68 0.60 12.06
C SER A 305 18.33 0.91 13.39
N GLN A 306 19.27 0.07 13.85
CA GLN A 306 19.90 0.12 15.18
C GLN A 306 18.89 0.09 16.35
N ARG A 307 17.67 -0.41 16.11
CA ARG A 307 16.57 -0.53 17.07
C ARG A 307 15.70 -1.74 16.74
N HIS A 308 14.80 -2.08 17.65
CA HIS A 308 13.73 -3.05 17.37
C HIS A 308 12.78 -2.44 16.33
N GLU A 309 12.86 -2.92 15.10
CA GLU A 309 12.00 -2.52 13.97
C GLU A 309 11.61 -3.76 13.18
N ASP A 310 10.31 -4.03 13.17
CA ASP A 310 9.73 -5.15 12.45
C ASP A 310 8.92 -4.70 11.20
N ARG A 311 8.75 -3.37 10.99
CA ARG A 311 8.14 -2.81 9.77
C ARG A 311 9.21 -2.55 8.71
N LEU A 312 8.97 -3.10 7.54
CA LEU A 312 9.82 -2.88 6.37
C LEU A 312 9.44 -1.54 5.71
N LEU A 313 9.81 -0.44 6.41
CA LEU A 313 9.54 0.93 5.98
C LEU A 313 10.29 1.22 4.67
N PHE A 314 9.76 2.10 3.84
CA PHE A 314 10.37 2.50 2.57
C PHE A 314 11.85 2.87 2.70
N GLU A 315 12.21 3.63 3.75
CA GLU A 315 13.62 4.00 4.03
C GLU A 315 14.57 2.81 4.21
N TYR A 316 14.05 1.65 4.64
CA TYR A 316 14.84 0.43 4.82
C TYR A 316 14.75 -0.50 3.61
N GLN A 317 13.69 -0.45 2.81
CA GLN A 317 13.54 -1.32 1.64
C GLN A 317 14.71 -1.15 0.65
N ILE A 318 15.11 0.09 0.34
CA ILE A 318 16.25 0.37 -0.54
C ILE A 318 17.55 -0.18 0.06
N LYS A 319 17.77 0.10 1.37
CA LYS A 319 19.00 -0.34 2.07
C LYS A 319 19.09 -1.86 2.14
N VAL A 320 17.98 -2.55 2.40
CA VAL A 320 17.91 -4.02 2.43
C VAL A 320 18.12 -4.59 1.02
N ALA A 321 17.49 -4.02 -0.01
CA ALA A 321 17.69 -4.43 -1.40
C ALA A 321 19.17 -4.34 -1.80
N THR A 322 19.82 -3.22 -1.51
CA THR A 322 21.25 -3.02 -1.76
C THR A 322 22.11 -4.02 -0.98
N LEU A 323 21.83 -4.22 0.31
CA LEU A 323 22.54 -5.19 1.16
C LEU A 323 22.44 -6.62 0.62
N PHE A 324 21.30 -6.98 0.02
CA PHE A 324 21.07 -8.32 -0.56
C PHE A 324 21.58 -8.46 -2.00
N GLY A 325 22.17 -7.39 -2.57
CA GLY A 325 22.81 -7.41 -3.88
C GLY A 325 21.87 -7.24 -5.06
N TYR A 326 20.63 -6.74 -4.83
CA TYR A 326 19.76 -6.35 -5.94
C TYR A 326 20.30 -5.09 -6.62
N ALA A 327 20.16 -5.01 -7.94
CA ALA A 327 20.57 -3.88 -8.76
C ALA A 327 19.45 -3.46 -9.70
N ASP A 328 19.41 -2.16 -10.03
CA ASP A 328 18.49 -1.61 -11.02
C ASP A 328 18.77 -2.18 -12.42
N ASP A 329 17.73 -2.29 -13.23
CA ASP A 329 17.82 -2.54 -14.67
C ASP A 329 16.91 -1.57 -15.43
N ASP A 330 16.84 -1.73 -16.77
CA ASP A 330 16.04 -0.83 -17.62
C ASP A 330 14.53 -0.85 -17.32
N ALA A 331 14.02 -1.87 -16.63
CA ALA A 331 12.59 -2.08 -16.41
C ALA A 331 12.15 -1.99 -14.94
N ASN A 332 13.05 -2.29 -13.99
CA ASN A 332 12.68 -2.39 -12.58
C ASN A 332 13.81 -1.90 -11.65
N LEU A 333 13.45 -1.23 -10.58
CA LEU A 333 14.37 -0.83 -9.53
C LEU A 333 14.81 -2.03 -8.66
N ALA A 334 15.99 -1.94 -8.07
CA ALA A 334 16.50 -2.94 -7.11
C ALA A 334 15.50 -3.22 -5.97
N VAL A 335 14.90 -2.17 -5.45
CA VAL A 335 13.91 -2.25 -4.37
C VAL A 335 12.64 -2.97 -4.83
N GLU A 336 12.19 -2.76 -6.06
CA GLU A 336 11.01 -3.44 -6.61
C GLU A 336 11.26 -4.94 -6.78
N LYS A 337 12.45 -5.33 -7.24
CA LYS A 337 12.86 -6.74 -7.36
C LYS A 337 12.92 -7.44 -6.01
N PHE A 338 13.50 -6.80 -5.00
CA PHE A 338 13.54 -7.32 -3.64
C PHE A 338 12.14 -7.48 -3.06
N MET A 339 11.30 -6.46 -3.16
CA MET A 339 9.93 -6.51 -2.63
C MET A 339 9.05 -7.51 -3.38
N HIS A 340 9.26 -7.68 -4.68
CA HIS A 340 8.60 -8.73 -5.46
C HIS A 340 8.91 -10.14 -4.91
N GLU A 341 10.18 -10.43 -4.60
CA GLU A 341 10.55 -11.69 -3.95
C GLU A 341 9.94 -11.82 -2.56
N TYR A 342 9.97 -10.74 -1.76
CA TYR A 342 9.36 -10.70 -0.44
C TYR A 342 7.87 -11.07 -0.48
N TYR A 343 7.08 -10.42 -1.33
CA TYR A 343 5.64 -10.68 -1.43
C TYR A 343 5.35 -12.10 -1.92
N ARG A 344 6.10 -12.60 -2.89
CA ARG A 344 5.93 -14.00 -3.36
C ARG A 344 6.18 -15.02 -2.26
N ARG A 345 7.20 -14.80 -1.42
CA ARG A 345 7.51 -15.68 -0.28
C ARG A 345 6.42 -15.60 0.80
N VAL A 346 6.00 -14.40 1.16
CA VAL A 346 4.93 -14.19 2.16
C VAL A 346 3.60 -14.80 1.69
N LEU A 347 3.29 -14.70 0.40
CA LEU A 347 2.10 -15.29 -0.20
C LEU A 347 2.08 -16.82 -0.06
N LEU A 348 3.20 -17.45 -0.35
CA LEU A 348 3.36 -18.88 -0.18
C LEU A 348 3.20 -19.31 1.29
N LEU A 349 3.77 -18.55 2.22
CA LEU A 349 3.63 -18.81 3.65
C LEU A 349 2.19 -18.64 4.13
N ALA A 350 1.47 -17.62 3.63
CA ALA A 350 0.07 -17.40 3.95
C ALA A 350 -0.82 -18.54 3.41
N GLU A 351 -0.55 -19.04 2.20
CA GLU A 351 -1.23 -20.20 1.64
C GLU A 351 -1.00 -21.47 2.48
N LEU A 352 0.24 -21.71 2.92
CA LEU A 352 0.59 -22.84 3.77
C LEU A 352 -0.08 -22.73 5.15
N ASN A 353 -0.09 -21.53 5.74
CA ASN A 353 -0.79 -21.27 6.99
C ASN A 353 -2.27 -21.64 6.91
N ASP A 354 -2.95 -21.24 5.85
CA ASP A 354 -4.37 -21.53 5.68
C ASP A 354 -4.67 -23.02 5.55
N VAL A 355 -3.84 -23.73 4.80
CA VAL A 355 -3.96 -25.20 4.66
C VAL A 355 -3.80 -25.87 6.03
N LEU A 356 -2.78 -25.48 6.80
CA LEU A 356 -2.49 -26.05 8.11
C LEU A 356 -3.58 -25.72 9.14
N ILE A 357 -4.03 -24.47 9.19
CA ILE A 357 -5.13 -24.05 10.07
C ILE A 357 -6.41 -24.85 9.78
N GLN A 358 -6.73 -25.08 8.50
CA GLN A 358 -7.88 -25.90 8.14
C GLN A 358 -7.71 -27.39 8.53
N HIS A 359 -6.50 -27.93 8.36
CA HIS A 359 -6.20 -29.29 8.79
C HIS A 359 -6.40 -29.47 10.28
N PHE A 360 -5.88 -28.52 11.10
CA PHE A 360 -6.09 -28.54 12.55
C PHE A 360 -7.56 -28.35 12.94
N ASP A 361 -8.34 -27.52 12.22
CA ASP A 361 -9.79 -27.37 12.46
C ASP A 361 -10.52 -28.71 12.31
N GLN A 362 -10.18 -29.46 11.28
CA GLN A 362 -10.79 -30.75 11.01
C GLN A 362 -10.39 -31.81 12.05
N ASP A 363 -9.13 -31.85 12.44
CA ASP A 363 -8.57 -32.89 13.29
C ASP A 363 -8.80 -32.61 14.79
N SER A 364 -8.80 -31.34 15.23
CA SER A 364 -8.92 -30.98 16.65
C SER A 364 -10.33 -30.63 17.09
N VAL A 365 -11.10 -29.91 16.27
CA VAL A 365 -12.39 -29.35 16.67
C VAL A 365 -13.54 -30.24 16.24
N ARG A 366 -13.42 -30.86 15.07
CA ARG A 366 -14.51 -31.64 14.44
C ARG A 366 -14.30 -33.15 14.44
N ALA A 367 -13.29 -33.60 15.15
CA ALA A 367 -13.03 -35.03 15.30
C ALA A 367 -14.24 -35.71 15.95
N GLY A 368 -14.96 -36.58 15.18
CA GLY A 368 -16.13 -37.31 15.66
C GLY A 368 -17.49 -36.62 15.49
N GLU A 369 -17.56 -35.41 14.90
CA GLU A 369 -18.87 -34.87 14.46
C GLU A 369 -19.37 -35.60 13.22
N GLU A 370 -20.67 -35.80 13.09
CA GLU A 370 -21.29 -36.25 11.83
C GLU A 370 -21.10 -35.16 10.78
N GLU A 371 -20.42 -35.50 9.67
CA GLU A 371 -20.22 -34.55 8.59
C GLU A 371 -21.54 -34.26 7.87
N GLU A 372 -21.95 -32.99 7.82
CA GLU A 372 -22.99 -32.51 6.92
C GLU A 372 -22.45 -32.54 5.48
N VAL A 373 -23.00 -33.41 4.63
CA VAL A 373 -22.57 -33.57 3.24
C VAL A 373 -23.70 -33.18 2.28
N ILE A 374 -23.47 -32.16 1.47
CA ILE A 374 -24.38 -31.71 0.41
C ILE A 374 -23.73 -31.99 -0.94
N THR A 375 -24.30 -32.88 -1.74
CA THR A 375 -23.80 -33.16 -3.09
C THR A 375 -24.17 -32.02 -4.03
N LEU A 376 -23.18 -31.46 -4.74
CA LEU A 376 -23.40 -30.42 -5.76
C LEU A 376 -23.54 -31.05 -7.17
N ASN A 377 -22.64 -31.97 -7.50
CA ASN A 377 -22.66 -32.72 -8.75
C ASN A 377 -21.81 -34.00 -8.61
N GLU A 378 -21.51 -34.71 -9.70
CA GLU A 378 -20.74 -35.95 -9.71
C GLU A 378 -19.29 -35.78 -9.23
N ARG A 379 -18.75 -34.57 -9.21
CA ARG A 379 -17.35 -34.24 -8.91
C ARG A 379 -17.16 -33.55 -7.57
N PHE A 380 -18.15 -32.78 -7.14
CA PHE A 380 -18.05 -31.93 -5.96
C PHE A 380 -19.20 -32.10 -4.99
N CYS A 381 -18.86 -32.05 -3.73
CA CYS A 381 -19.80 -31.95 -2.60
C CYS A 381 -19.38 -30.82 -1.65
N VAL A 382 -20.26 -30.44 -0.73
CA VAL A 382 -19.92 -29.55 0.36
C VAL A 382 -19.94 -30.34 1.65
N ARG A 383 -18.83 -30.28 2.39
CA ARG A 383 -18.68 -30.91 3.71
C ARG A 383 -18.50 -29.82 4.76
N ASN A 384 -19.42 -29.73 5.70
CA ASN A 384 -19.38 -28.74 6.78
C ASN A 384 -19.18 -27.28 6.29
N GLY A 385 -19.77 -26.93 5.14
CA GLY A 385 -19.69 -25.62 4.52
C GLY A 385 -18.42 -25.36 3.68
N TYR A 386 -17.57 -26.37 3.45
CA TYR A 386 -16.40 -26.31 2.57
C TYR A 386 -16.59 -27.22 1.35
N ILE A 387 -16.28 -26.70 0.15
CA ILE A 387 -16.36 -27.51 -1.07
C ILE A 387 -15.22 -28.53 -1.08
N ASP A 388 -15.56 -29.75 -1.43
CA ASP A 388 -14.65 -30.90 -1.46
C ASP A 388 -14.89 -31.71 -2.74
N VAL A 389 -13.86 -32.40 -3.20
CA VAL A 389 -14.00 -33.39 -4.28
C VAL A 389 -14.71 -34.65 -3.77
N VAL A 390 -15.52 -35.26 -4.63
CA VAL A 390 -16.17 -36.54 -4.34
C VAL A 390 -15.15 -37.67 -4.38
N ASP A 391 -14.16 -37.57 -5.30
CA ASP A 391 -13.06 -38.51 -5.50
C ASP A 391 -11.74 -37.75 -5.76
N GLU A 392 -10.64 -38.24 -5.19
CA GLU A 392 -9.31 -37.64 -5.36
C GLU A 392 -8.82 -37.66 -6.82
N GLN A 393 -9.39 -38.48 -7.69
CA GLN A 393 -9.06 -38.56 -9.12
C GLN A 393 -9.76 -37.45 -9.96
N VAL A 394 -10.65 -36.63 -9.37
CA VAL A 394 -11.43 -35.64 -10.10
C VAL A 394 -10.57 -34.75 -11.00
N PHE A 395 -9.42 -34.26 -10.51
CA PHE A 395 -8.53 -33.39 -11.30
C PHE A 395 -7.58 -34.18 -12.23
N VAL A 396 -7.44 -35.48 -12.03
CA VAL A 396 -6.73 -36.36 -12.97
C VAL A 396 -7.57 -36.59 -14.21
N ASP A 397 -8.85 -36.94 -14.02
CA ASP A 397 -9.79 -37.29 -15.08
C ASP A 397 -10.38 -36.04 -15.75
N HIS A 398 -10.59 -34.97 -14.96
CA HIS A 398 -11.27 -33.77 -15.38
C HIS A 398 -10.47 -32.51 -14.94
N LEU A 399 -9.33 -32.24 -15.58
CA LEU A 399 -8.46 -31.12 -15.20
C LEU A 399 -9.22 -29.77 -15.24
N TRP A 400 -10.17 -29.60 -16.15
CA TRP A 400 -11.03 -28.41 -16.25
C TRP A 400 -11.87 -28.15 -14.98
N ALA A 401 -12.06 -29.14 -14.11
CA ALA A 401 -12.72 -29.00 -12.83
C ALA A 401 -11.97 -28.04 -11.87
N LEU A 402 -10.70 -27.73 -12.14
CA LEU A 402 -9.95 -26.67 -11.48
C LEU A 402 -10.58 -25.26 -11.65
N ILE A 403 -11.37 -25.04 -12.71
CA ILE A 403 -12.15 -23.81 -12.91
C ILE A 403 -13.59 -23.99 -12.42
N GLU A 404 -14.21 -25.18 -12.65
CA GLU A 404 -15.58 -25.47 -12.23
C GLU A 404 -15.82 -25.22 -10.74
N ILE A 405 -14.86 -25.55 -9.89
CA ILE A 405 -14.95 -25.35 -8.43
C ILE A 405 -15.30 -23.90 -8.07
N PHE A 406 -14.73 -22.91 -8.79
CA PHE A 406 -15.01 -21.48 -8.55
C PHE A 406 -16.38 -21.04 -9.09
N VAL A 407 -16.84 -21.66 -10.17
CA VAL A 407 -18.20 -21.44 -10.69
C VAL A 407 -19.22 -21.91 -9.62
N LEU A 408 -19.04 -23.13 -9.10
CA LEU A 408 -19.91 -23.65 -8.05
C LEU A 408 -19.88 -22.80 -6.77
N MET A 409 -18.70 -22.30 -6.39
CA MET A 409 -18.57 -21.40 -5.24
C MET A 409 -19.21 -20.02 -5.48
N ALA A 410 -19.31 -19.56 -6.72
CA ALA A 410 -20.05 -18.35 -7.07
C ALA A 410 -21.57 -18.56 -7.01
N GLU A 411 -22.04 -19.74 -7.42
CA GLU A 411 -23.46 -20.09 -7.43
C GLU A 411 -24.04 -20.36 -6.04
N HIS A 412 -23.19 -20.83 -5.09
CA HIS A 412 -23.58 -21.29 -3.77
C HIS A 412 -22.94 -20.44 -2.66
N ASN A 413 -23.59 -19.35 -2.27
CA ASN A 413 -23.08 -18.38 -1.27
C ASN A 413 -22.82 -18.97 0.13
N TYR A 414 -23.38 -20.14 0.47
CA TYR A 414 -23.14 -20.81 1.75
C TYR A 414 -21.79 -21.53 1.81
N ILE A 415 -21.08 -21.66 0.66
CA ILE A 415 -19.74 -22.28 0.63
C ILE A 415 -18.70 -21.28 1.16
N ARG A 416 -18.16 -21.59 2.32
CA ARG A 416 -17.19 -20.75 3.04
C ARG A 416 -15.80 -20.75 2.42
N GLY A 417 -15.39 -21.86 1.81
CA GLY A 417 -14.05 -22.03 1.24
C GLY A 417 -13.86 -23.42 0.64
N VAL A 418 -12.62 -23.73 0.27
CA VAL A 418 -12.20 -25.03 -0.25
C VAL A 418 -11.65 -25.87 0.89
N ARG A 419 -11.95 -27.18 0.94
CA ARG A 419 -11.42 -28.09 1.95
C ARG A 419 -9.90 -28.29 1.79
N ALA A 420 -9.16 -28.51 2.89
CA ALA A 420 -7.70 -28.64 2.87
C ALA A 420 -7.20 -29.77 1.93
N SER A 421 -7.88 -30.93 1.92
CA SER A 421 -7.62 -32.04 0.99
C SER A 421 -7.72 -31.58 -0.47
N THR A 422 -8.81 -30.92 -0.82
CA THR A 422 -9.05 -30.39 -2.16
C THR A 422 -8.07 -29.27 -2.53
N MET A 423 -7.68 -28.39 -1.59
CA MET A 423 -6.63 -27.38 -1.83
C MET A 423 -5.30 -28.02 -2.22
N ARG A 424 -4.91 -29.12 -1.56
CA ARG A 424 -3.70 -29.86 -1.91
C ARG A 424 -3.78 -30.49 -3.30
N LEU A 425 -4.90 -31.09 -3.63
CA LEU A 425 -5.13 -31.63 -4.96
C LEU A 425 -5.06 -30.54 -6.02
N MET A 426 -5.70 -29.38 -5.78
CA MET A 426 -5.61 -28.22 -6.67
C MET A 426 -4.16 -27.78 -6.86
N ARG A 427 -3.37 -27.68 -5.78
CA ARG A 427 -1.95 -27.29 -5.85
C ARG A 427 -1.13 -28.29 -6.67
N THR A 428 -1.33 -29.59 -6.48
CA THR A 428 -0.64 -30.63 -7.22
C THR A 428 -0.96 -30.57 -8.71
N HIS A 429 -2.23 -30.33 -9.06
CA HIS A 429 -2.68 -30.38 -10.44
C HIS A 429 -2.60 -29.05 -11.18
N ARG A 430 -2.50 -27.88 -10.49
CA ARG A 430 -2.38 -26.57 -11.15
C ARG A 430 -1.13 -26.44 -12.03
N GLU A 431 -0.08 -27.22 -11.74
CA GLU A 431 1.14 -27.23 -12.56
C GLU A 431 0.91 -27.86 -13.94
N ARG A 432 -0.21 -28.54 -14.14
CA ARG A 432 -0.65 -29.10 -15.43
C ARG A 432 -1.45 -28.11 -16.27
N ILE A 433 -1.66 -26.86 -15.79
CA ILE A 433 -2.34 -25.81 -16.53
C ILE A 433 -1.37 -25.26 -17.58
N ASP A 434 -1.45 -25.78 -18.78
CA ASP A 434 -0.66 -25.43 -19.95
C ASP A 434 -1.52 -24.74 -21.02
N ASP A 435 -0.98 -24.59 -22.23
CA ASP A 435 -1.71 -23.96 -23.34
C ASP A 435 -2.88 -24.79 -23.84
N ASP A 436 -2.78 -26.14 -23.80
CA ASP A 436 -3.89 -27.03 -24.18
C ASP A 436 -5.06 -26.85 -23.21
N PHE A 437 -4.77 -26.74 -21.91
CA PHE A 437 -5.80 -26.42 -20.91
C PHE A 437 -6.43 -25.06 -21.16
N ARG A 438 -5.62 -24.01 -21.39
CA ARG A 438 -6.12 -22.62 -21.64
C ARG A 438 -6.98 -22.52 -22.90
N ASN A 439 -6.70 -23.38 -23.90
CA ASN A 439 -7.45 -23.43 -25.17
C ASN A 439 -8.61 -24.43 -25.13
N ASN A 440 -8.81 -25.15 -24.04
CA ASN A 440 -9.90 -26.13 -23.95
C ASN A 440 -11.26 -25.39 -23.91
N PRO A 441 -12.19 -25.68 -24.84
CA PRO A 441 -13.50 -25.02 -24.92
C PRO A 441 -14.28 -25.08 -23.60
N LYS A 442 -14.21 -26.21 -22.88
CA LYS A 442 -14.89 -26.38 -21.60
C LYS A 442 -14.34 -25.46 -20.51
N VAL A 443 -13.03 -25.25 -20.49
CA VAL A 443 -12.36 -24.30 -19.56
C VAL A 443 -12.77 -22.87 -19.88
N ILE A 444 -12.75 -22.52 -21.17
CA ILE A 444 -13.17 -21.20 -21.66
C ILE A 444 -14.61 -20.93 -21.27
N ASP A 445 -15.52 -21.87 -21.54
CA ASP A 445 -16.93 -21.74 -21.18
C ASP A 445 -17.14 -21.54 -19.68
N LEU A 446 -16.47 -22.33 -18.83
CA LEU A 446 -16.56 -22.22 -17.38
C LEU A 446 -16.01 -20.87 -16.87
N PHE A 447 -14.88 -20.41 -17.40
CA PHE A 447 -14.33 -19.11 -17.02
C PHE A 447 -15.28 -17.97 -17.44
N MET A 448 -15.80 -17.99 -18.65
CA MET A 448 -16.76 -17.00 -19.12
C MET A 448 -18.11 -17.10 -18.38
N GLN A 449 -18.54 -18.30 -17.97
CA GLN A 449 -19.70 -18.48 -17.09
C GLN A 449 -19.48 -17.78 -15.74
N LEU A 450 -18.29 -17.96 -15.13
CA LEU A 450 -17.93 -17.28 -13.89
C LEU A 450 -18.00 -15.75 -14.04
N VAL A 451 -17.34 -15.19 -15.06
CA VAL A 451 -17.29 -13.74 -15.31
C VAL A 451 -18.68 -13.15 -15.59
N LYS A 452 -19.50 -13.86 -16.38
CA LYS A 452 -20.88 -13.43 -16.74
C LYS A 452 -21.90 -13.66 -15.63
N SER A 453 -21.61 -14.52 -14.64
CA SER A 453 -22.56 -14.85 -13.56
C SER A 453 -22.93 -13.65 -12.71
N ASN A 454 -22.06 -12.65 -12.65
CA ASN A 454 -22.17 -11.46 -11.79
C ASN A 454 -22.48 -11.81 -10.32
N ARG A 455 -21.97 -12.97 -9.85
CA ARG A 455 -22.16 -13.48 -8.48
C ARG A 455 -20.82 -13.63 -7.81
N ASN A 456 -20.49 -12.69 -6.93
CA ASN A 456 -19.22 -12.71 -6.16
C ASN A 456 -17.95 -12.93 -7.00
N VAL A 457 -17.92 -12.44 -8.26
CA VAL A 457 -16.80 -12.59 -9.19
C VAL A 457 -15.47 -12.14 -8.54
N PRO A 458 -15.39 -10.99 -7.87
CA PRO A 458 -14.15 -10.55 -7.25
C PRO A 458 -13.64 -11.51 -6.17
N LEU A 459 -14.55 -12.10 -5.38
CA LEU A 459 -14.18 -13.08 -4.35
C LEU A 459 -13.62 -14.36 -5.01
N GLN A 460 -14.19 -14.78 -6.15
CA GLN A 460 -13.65 -15.95 -6.84
C GLN A 460 -12.30 -15.67 -7.45
N PHE A 461 -12.08 -14.51 -8.05
CA PHE A 461 -10.75 -14.11 -8.54
C PHE A 461 -9.71 -14.04 -7.41
N LYS A 462 -10.07 -13.49 -6.23
CA LYS A 462 -9.21 -13.52 -5.05
C LYS A 462 -8.87 -14.98 -4.64
N ARG A 463 -9.86 -15.87 -4.67
CA ARG A 463 -9.64 -17.31 -4.38
C ARG A 463 -8.78 -17.99 -5.44
N MET A 464 -9.05 -17.76 -6.74
CA MET A 464 -8.24 -18.29 -7.84
C MET A 464 -6.79 -17.82 -7.75
N ARG A 465 -6.57 -16.54 -7.43
CA ARG A 465 -5.24 -15.99 -7.17
C ARG A 465 -4.58 -16.70 -5.99
N LYS A 466 -5.28 -16.78 -4.85
CA LYS A 466 -4.78 -17.41 -3.61
C LYS A 466 -4.36 -18.88 -3.84
N HIS A 467 -5.10 -19.63 -4.62
CA HIS A 467 -4.77 -21.03 -4.94
C HIS A 467 -3.84 -21.16 -6.16
N GLY A 468 -3.32 -20.06 -6.70
CA GLY A 468 -2.40 -20.06 -7.84
C GLY A 468 -3.02 -20.50 -9.16
N ILE A 469 -4.33 -20.60 -9.24
CA ILE A 469 -5.05 -21.00 -10.47
C ILE A 469 -5.09 -19.83 -11.45
N LEU A 470 -5.37 -18.60 -10.96
CA LEU A 470 -5.45 -17.42 -11.84
C LEU A 470 -4.12 -17.15 -12.54
N SER A 471 -2.99 -17.26 -11.81
CA SER A 471 -1.65 -17.05 -12.36
C SER A 471 -1.24 -18.07 -13.42
N LYS A 472 -1.69 -19.31 -13.28
CA LYS A 472 -1.43 -20.37 -14.27
C LYS A 472 -2.37 -20.27 -15.47
N TYR A 473 -3.63 -19.90 -15.24
CA TYR A 473 -4.61 -19.70 -16.31
C TYR A 473 -4.32 -18.43 -17.13
N LEU A 474 -3.91 -17.37 -16.49
CA LEU A 474 -3.52 -16.08 -17.07
C LEU A 474 -2.05 -15.77 -16.69
N PRO A 475 -1.05 -16.27 -17.47
CA PRO A 475 0.37 -16.10 -17.13
C PRO A 475 0.78 -14.65 -16.92
N ALA A 476 0.26 -13.72 -17.73
CA ALA A 476 0.49 -12.30 -17.58
C ALA A 476 0.05 -11.76 -16.21
N PHE A 477 -1.03 -12.31 -15.62
CA PHE A 477 -1.40 -12.01 -14.24
C PHE A 477 -0.41 -12.61 -13.24
N GLY A 478 0.17 -13.77 -13.56
CA GLY A 478 1.24 -14.37 -12.77
C GLY A 478 2.48 -13.48 -12.64
N ASP A 479 2.81 -12.75 -13.70
CA ASP A 479 3.98 -11.86 -13.77
C ASP A 479 3.82 -10.62 -12.88
N ILE A 480 2.59 -10.18 -12.59
CA ILE A 480 2.33 -9.03 -11.74
C ILE A 480 2.08 -9.36 -10.26
N ILE A 481 1.99 -10.67 -9.91
CA ILE A 481 1.78 -11.08 -8.51
C ILE A 481 2.93 -10.62 -7.62
N GLY A 482 2.61 -9.81 -6.60
CA GLY A 482 3.59 -9.27 -5.67
C GLY A 482 4.46 -8.18 -6.26
N LYS A 483 4.23 -7.75 -7.49
CA LYS A 483 4.93 -6.62 -8.10
C LYS A 483 4.43 -5.32 -7.49
N MET A 484 5.34 -4.48 -7.06
CA MET A 484 4.99 -3.15 -6.56
C MET A 484 5.58 -2.07 -7.46
N GLN A 485 4.97 -0.91 -7.46
CA GLN A 485 5.58 0.33 -7.91
C GLN A 485 6.14 1.06 -6.69
N TYR A 486 7.41 1.43 -6.76
CA TYR A 486 8.07 2.18 -5.71
C TYR A 486 7.75 3.66 -5.87
N ASP A 487 6.52 4.03 -5.47
CA ASP A 487 6.04 5.40 -5.46
C ASP A 487 5.23 5.68 -4.18
N LEU A 488 4.84 6.95 -3.98
CA LEU A 488 4.21 7.39 -2.73
C LEU A 488 2.68 7.27 -2.73
N PHE A 489 2.05 6.92 -3.84
CA PHE A 489 0.59 6.97 -3.96
C PHE A 489 -0.08 5.60 -4.12
N HIS A 490 0.62 4.56 -4.60
CA HIS A 490 0.08 3.21 -4.58
C HIS A 490 0.12 2.64 -3.16
N MET A 491 -0.98 2.05 -2.73
CA MET A 491 -1.08 1.36 -1.43
C MET A 491 -0.90 -0.15 -1.55
N TYR A 492 -1.00 -0.69 -2.76
CA TYR A 492 -1.10 -2.12 -3.02
C TYR A 492 -0.11 -2.58 -4.11
N THR A 493 0.21 -3.87 -4.10
CA THR A 493 0.85 -4.52 -5.25
C THR A 493 -0.08 -4.53 -6.47
N VAL A 494 0.49 -4.59 -7.69
CA VAL A 494 -0.27 -4.46 -8.95
C VAL A 494 -1.40 -5.50 -9.05
N ASP A 495 -1.17 -6.73 -8.64
CA ASP A 495 -2.17 -7.79 -8.64
C ASP A 495 -3.33 -7.54 -7.66
N ILE A 496 -3.06 -6.96 -6.49
CA ILE A 496 -4.09 -6.60 -5.51
C ILE A 496 -4.86 -5.38 -5.98
N HIS A 497 -4.17 -4.36 -6.49
CA HIS A 497 -4.80 -3.21 -7.13
C HIS A 497 -5.76 -3.68 -8.24
N THR A 498 -5.30 -4.52 -9.15
CA THR A 498 -6.14 -5.09 -10.23
C THR A 498 -7.41 -5.76 -9.68
N LEU A 499 -7.29 -6.58 -8.62
CA LEU A 499 -8.44 -7.23 -7.99
C LEU A 499 -9.31 -6.25 -7.19
N ALA A 500 -8.74 -5.15 -6.66
CA ALA A 500 -9.51 -4.08 -6.02
C ALA A 500 -10.36 -3.31 -7.05
N VAL A 501 -9.82 -3.05 -8.25
CA VAL A 501 -10.57 -2.44 -9.35
C VAL A 501 -11.77 -3.31 -9.75
N VAL A 502 -11.56 -4.63 -9.90
CA VAL A 502 -12.67 -5.59 -10.16
C VAL A 502 -13.70 -5.57 -9.03
N GLN A 503 -13.25 -5.48 -7.76
CA GLN A 503 -14.13 -5.39 -6.59
C GLN A 503 -14.95 -4.09 -6.59
N ASN A 504 -14.35 -2.97 -6.97
CA ASN A 504 -15.04 -1.67 -7.05
C ASN A 504 -16.12 -1.68 -8.14
N VAL A 505 -15.82 -2.23 -9.31
CA VAL A 505 -16.82 -2.43 -10.38
C VAL A 505 -18.01 -3.26 -9.87
N TYR A 506 -17.75 -4.35 -9.14
CA TYR A 506 -18.78 -5.18 -8.53
C TYR A 506 -19.61 -4.39 -7.50
N ARG A 507 -18.95 -3.65 -6.63
CA ARG A 507 -19.59 -2.85 -5.58
C ARG A 507 -20.51 -1.79 -6.15
N PHE A 508 -20.12 -1.10 -7.22
CA PHE A 508 -20.98 -0.10 -7.89
C PHE A 508 -22.27 -0.70 -8.45
N ALA A 509 -22.28 -1.99 -8.76
CA ALA A 509 -23.47 -2.67 -9.28
C ALA A 509 -24.41 -3.24 -8.20
N HIS A 510 -23.87 -3.55 -6.99
CA HIS A 510 -24.59 -4.40 -6.02
C HIS A 510 -24.78 -3.80 -4.63
N GLU A 511 -23.87 -2.97 -4.17
CA GLU A 511 -23.89 -2.45 -2.79
C GLU A 511 -24.34 -1.00 -2.84
N GLY A 512 -25.51 -0.65 -2.42
CA GLY A 512 -26.05 0.68 -2.02
C GLY A 512 -25.18 1.92 -2.24
N SER A 513 -24.34 1.87 -3.27
CA SER A 513 -23.35 2.87 -3.65
C SER A 513 -23.97 4.17 -4.18
N GLU A 514 -25.28 4.31 -3.99
CA GLU A 514 -26.06 5.43 -4.49
C GLU A 514 -25.70 6.77 -3.82
N GLN A 515 -24.99 6.75 -2.69
CA GLN A 515 -24.56 7.98 -2.01
C GLN A 515 -23.18 8.46 -2.50
N ASP A 516 -22.21 7.55 -2.62
CA ASP A 516 -20.82 7.92 -2.95
C ASP A 516 -20.50 7.87 -4.45
N TYR A 517 -21.20 6.99 -5.21
CA TYR A 517 -20.88 6.70 -6.61
C TYR A 517 -22.12 6.72 -7.51
N VAL A 518 -23.03 7.66 -7.26
CA VAL A 518 -24.35 7.78 -7.94
C VAL A 518 -24.27 7.61 -9.46
N LEU A 519 -23.31 8.29 -10.09
CA LEU A 519 -23.20 8.26 -11.55
C LEU A 519 -22.66 6.91 -12.06
N ALA A 520 -21.64 6.33 -11.42
CA ALA A 520 -21.10 5.04 -11.82
C ALA A 520 -22.15 3.92 -11.63
N ALA A 521 -22.85 3.90 -10.51
CA ALA A 521 -23.94 2.97 -10.25
C ALA A 521 -25.08 3.12 -11.28
N LYS A 522 -25.47 4.35 -11.61
CA LYS A 522 -26.51 4.62 -12.63
C LYS A 522 -26.09 4.14 -14.02
N ILE A 523 -24.83 4.31 -14.39
CA ILE A 523 -24.30 3.86 -15.67
C ILE A 523 -24.28 2.34 -15.75
N ILE A 524 -23.76 1.65 -14.73
CA ILE A 524 -23.69 0.17 -14.70
C ILE A 524 -25.08 -0.44 -14.76
N ASN A 525 -26.03 0.07 -13.99
CA ASN A 525 -27.41 -0.45 -13.95
C ASN A 525 -28.23 -0.08 -15.21
N GLY A 526 -27.67 0.71 -16.12
CA GLY A 526 -28.32 1.09 -17.37
C GLY A 526 -28.18 0.05 -18.48
N HIS A 527 -27.13 0.16 -19.27
CA HIS A 527 -26.94 -0.64 -20.50
C HIS A 527 -25.55 -1.25 -20.65
N VAL A 528 -24.74 -1.19 -19.61
CA VAL A 528 -23.37 -1.68 -19.59
C VAL A 528 -23.34 -3.19 -19.37
N LYS A 529 -22.54 -3.90 -20.17
CA LYS A 529 -22.23 -5.31 -19.93
C LYS A 529 -21.11 -5.39 -18.89
N ILE A 530 -21.45 -5.69 -17.66
CA ILE A 530 -20.52 -5.66 -16.53
C ILE A 530 -19.33 -6.61 -16.70
N GLU A 531 -19.54 -7.73 -17.40
CA GLU A 531 -18.46 -8.68 -17.71
C GLU A 531 -17.34 -8.06 -18.54
N LEU A 532 -17.63 -7.07 -19.40
CA LEU A 532 -16.61 -6.36 -20.17
C LEU A 532 -15.79 -5.41 -19.27
N LEU A 533 -16.43 -4.81 -18.27
CA LEU A 533 -15.71 -4.03 -17.24
C LEU A 533 -14.83 -4.91 -16.37
N TYR A 534 -15.29 -6.11 -15.98
CA TYR A 534 -14.43 -7.04 -15.24
C TYR A 534 -13.20 -7.45 -16.05
N LEU A 535 -13.36 -7.71 -17.35
CA LEU A 535 -12.23 -8.00 -18.22
C LEU A 535 -11.31 -6.79 -18.38
N ALA A 536 -11.86 -5.59 -18.65
CA ALA A 536 -11.05 -4.38 -18.74
C ALA A 536 -10.28 -4.12 -17.42
N ALA A 537 -10.94 -4.24 -16.27
CA ALA A 537 -10.33 -4.12 -14.95
C ALA A 537 -9.24 -5.16 -14.71
N LEU A 538 -9.41 -6.40 -15.17
CA LEU A 538 -8.41 -7.46 -15.01
C LEU A 538 -7.16 -7.20 -15.86
N PHE A 539 -7.30 -6.50 -16.99
CA PHE A 539 -6.21 -6.31 -17.96
C PHE A 539 -5.59 -4.92 -17.97
N HIS A 540 -6.18 -3.89 -17.31
CA HIS A 540 -5.72 -2.50 -17.45
C HIS A 540 -4.24 -2.31 -17.10
N ASP A 541 -3.76 -3.01 -16.08
CA ASP A 541 -2.40 -2.95 -15.55
C ASP A 541 -1.59 -4.24 -15.77
N ILE A 542 -2.09 -5.19 -16.55
CA ILE A 542 -1.53 -6.54 -16.69
C ILE A 542 -0.09 -6.56 -17.22
N ALA A 543 0.32 -5.52 -17.94
CA ALA A 543 1.63 -5.42 -18.57
C ALA A 543 2.63 -4.53 -17.82
N LYS A 544 2.29 -4.06 -16.61
CA LYS A 544 3.20 -3.25 -15.78
C LYS A 544 4.54 -3.97 -15.55
N GLY A 545 5.64 -3.23 -15.73
CA GLY A 545 7.01 -3.72 -15.54
C GLY A 545 7.53 -4.65 -16.64
N ARG A 546 6.93 -4.63 -17.85
CA ARG A 546 7.48 -5.31 -19.05
C ARG A 546 8.38 -4.40 -19.89
N GLY A 547 8.50 -3.11 -19.53
CA GLY A 547 9.09 -2.06 -20.35
C GLY A 547 8.16 -1.56 -21.45
N GLY A 548 8.23 -0.27 -21.79
CA GLY A 548 7.32 0.39 -22.73
C GLY A 548 5.97 0.75 -22.12
N SER A 549 4.99 1.11 -22.96
CA SER A 549 3.63 1.48 -22.55
C SER A 549 2.84 0.25 -22.08
N HIS A 550 2.59 0.14 -20.77
CA HIS A 550 1.80 -0.98 -20.21
C HIS A 550 0.36 -0.99 -20.72
N SER A 551 -0.21 0.18 -21.05
CA SER A 551 -1.57 0.28 -21.57
C SER A 551 -1.67 -0.30 -22.98
N GLU A 552 -0.71 -0.01 -23.86
CA GLU A 552 -0.66 -0.57 -25.22
C GLU A 552 -0.41 -2.08 -25.20
N LEU A 553 0.57 -2.53 -24.43
CA LEU A 553 0.89 -3.94 -24.27
C LEU A 553 -0.28 -4.72 -23.65
N GLY A 554 -0.91 -4.16 -22.62
CA GLY A 554 -2.09 -4.73 -21.98
C GLY A 554 -3.31 -4.83 -22.92
N ALA A 555 -3.48 -3.86 -23.81
CA ALA A 555 -4.54 -3.89 -24.83
C ALA A 555 -4.36 -5.04 -25.83
N VAL A 556 -3.11 -5.36 -26.19
CA VAL A 556 -2.79 -6.53 -27.03
C VAL A 556 -3.19 -7.81 -26.31
N ASP A 557 -2.74 -7.98 -25.06
CA ASP A 557 -3.05 -9.15 -24.23
C ASP A 557 -4.57 -9.31 -24.05
N ALA A 558 -5.27 -8.23 -23.76
CA ALA A 558 -6.73 -8.22 -23.61
C ALA A 558 -7.45 -8.64 -24.90
N ARG A 559 -6.99 -8.20 -26.06
CA ARG A 559 -7.52 -8.56 -27.39
C ARG A 559 -7.36 -10.04 -27.66
N GLU A 560 -6.17 -10.58 -27.47
CA GLU A 560 -5.86 -11.99 -27.66
C GLU A 560 -6.70 -12.87 -26.73
N PHE A 561 -6.82 -12.47 -25.47
CA PHE A 561 -7.64 -13.16 -24.49
C PHE A 561 -9.12 -13.17 -24.89
N CYS A 562 -9.69 -12.02 -25.23
CA CYS A 562 -11.10 -11.91 -25.64
C CYS A 562 -11.41 -12.74 -26.89
N GLN A 563 -10.54 -12.72 -27.90
CA GLN A 563 -10.67 -13.53 -29.10
C GLN A 563 -10.67 -15.02 -28.79
N ARG A 564 -9.71 -15.49 -28.00
CA ARG A 564 -9.62 -16.87 -27.52
C ARG A 564 -10.86 -17.31 -26.73
N HIS A 565 -11.49 -16.40 -25.99
CA HIS A 565 -12.68 -16.66 -25.17
C HIS A 565 -14.00 -16.44 -25.90
N GLY A 566 -13.97 -16.29 -27.23
CA GLY A 566 -15.17 -16.17 -28.04
C GLY A 566 -15.97 -14.87 -27.78
N VAL A 567 -15.34 -13.82 -27.26
CA VAL A 567 -15.94 -12.49 -27.18
C VAL A 567 -16.05 -11.94 -28.60
N ASN A 568 -17.22 -11.41 -28.97
CA ASN A 568 -17.40 -10.87 -30.31
C ASN A 568 -16.49 -9.68 -30.60
N GLU A 569 -16.23 -9.40 -31.88
CA GLU A 569 -15.24 -8.41 -32.29
C GLU A 569 -15.51 -6.98 -31.73
N ARG A 570 -16.79 -6.57 -31.70
CA ARG A 570 -17.17 -5.25 -31.15
C ARG A 570 -16.82 -5.14 -29.65
N ASP A 571 -17.17 -6.14 -28.87
CA ASP A 571 -16.92 -6.18 -27.44
C ASP A 571 -15.40 -6.35 -27.16
N THR A 572 -14.68 -7.15 -27.96
CA THR A 572 -13.22 -7.28 -27.94
C THR A 572 -12.53 -5.93 -28.18
N ASN A 573 -12.96 -5.20 -29.20
CA ASN A 573 -12.41 -3.88 -29.50
C ASN A 573 -12.72 -2.86 -28.39
N LEU A 574 -13.85 -2.99 -27.71
CA LEU A 574 -14.17 -2.14 -26.56
C LEU A 574 -13.27 -2.44 -25.36
N VAL A 575 -13.07 -3.71 -24.99
CA VAL A 575 -12.19 -4.08 -23.87
C VAL A 575 -10.75 -3.65 -24.13
N ALA A 576 -10.21 -3.94 -25.32
CA ALA A 576 -8.85 -3.53 -25.69
C ALA A 576 -8.67 -2.01 -25.65
N TRP A 577 -9.64 -1.25 -26.19
CA TRP A 577 -9.61 0.20 -26.14
C TRP A 577 -9.71 0.75 -24.71
N LEU A 578 -10.51 0.14 -23.83
CA LEU A 578 -10.60 0.52 -22.43
C LEU A 578 -9.26 0.34 -21.70
N VAL A 579 -8.56 -0.77 -21.96
CA VAL A 579 -7.23 -1.04 -21.41
C VAL A 579 -6.21 -0.02 -21.93
N GLU A 580 -6.21 0.27 -23.23
CA GLU A 580 -5.32 1.25 -23.85
C GLU A 580 -5.55 2.67 -23.32
N SER A 581 -6.82 3.03 -23.07
CA SER A 581 -7.24 4.40 -22.77
C SER A 581 -7.56 4.64 -21.28
N HIS A 582 -7.30 3.67 -20.36
CA HIS A 582 -7.78 3.74 -18.98
C HIS A 582 -7.27 4.98 -18.21
N LEU A 583 -6.08 5.51 -18.53
CA LEU A 583 -5.49 6.69 -17.91
C LEU A 583 -5.99 8.01 -18.52
N VAL A 584 -6.59 8.00 -19.73
CA VAL A 584 -6.89 9.22 -20.49
C VAL A 584 -7.84 10.14 -19.71
N MET A 585 -8.91 9.57 -19.14
CA MET A 585 -9.92 10.37 -18.45
C MET A 585 -9.40 10.95 -17.13
N SER A 586 -8.61 10.21 -16.37
CA SER A 586 -7.99 10.69 -15.13
C SER A 586 -6.97 11.78 -15.41
N THR A 587 -6.13 11.60 -16.43
CA THR A 587 -5.12 12.59 -16.85
C THR A 587 -5.78 13.91 -17.28
N ILE A 588 -6.75 13.84 -18.19
CA ILE A 588 -7.41 15.06 -18.70
C ILE A 588 -8.17 15.78 -17.58
N SER A 589 -8.88 15.06 -16.73
CA SER A 589 -9.65 15.68 -15.65
C SER A 589 -8.76 16.42 -14.62
N GLN A 590 -7.55 15.93 -14.39
CA GLN A 590 -6.65 16.46 -13.35
C GLN A 590 -5.61 17.45 -13.89
N LYS A 591 -5.16 17.29 -15.15
CA LYS A 591 -4.04 18.07 -15.70
C LYS A 591 -4.44 19.12 -16.74
N MET A 592 -5.65 19.03 -17.33
CA MET A 592 -6.08 19.92 -18.41
C MET A 592 -7.16 20.91 -17.97
N ASP A 593 -7.31 22.00 -18.70
CA ASP A 593 -8.38 22.96 -18.47
C ASP A 593 -9.72 22.47 -19.07
N LEU A 594 -10.60 22.03 -18.18
CA LEU A 594 -11.94 21.51 -18.57
C LEU A 594 -12.90 22.63 -19.05
N SER A 595 -12.50 23.89 -18.90
CA SER A 595 -13.27 25.04 -19.40
C SER A 595 -12.95 25.35 -20.87
N ASP A 596 -11.84 24.84 -21.40
CA ASP A 596 -11.50 25.01 -22.82
C ASP A 596 -12.31 24.03 -23.68
N PRO A 597 -13.15 24.55 -24.61
CA PRO A 597 -13.93 23.72 -25.51
C PRO A 597 -13.08 22.79 -26.41
N GLU A 598 -11.83 23.16 -26.69
CA GLU A 598 -10.94 22.37 -27.51
C GLU A 598 -10.49 21.12 -26.77
N THR A 599 -10.08 21.23 -25.49
CA THR A 599 -9.77 20.10 -24.63
C THR A 599 -10.95 19.09 -24.59
N ILE A 600 -12.16 19.59 -24.43
CA ILE A 600 -13.37 18.75 -24.43
C ILE A 600 -13.62 18.09 -25.78
N ARG A 601 -13.39 18.81 -26.88
CA ARG A 601 -13.56 18.30 -28.26
C ARG A 601 -12.56 17.17 -28.55
N GLU A 602 -11.29 17.37 -28.19
CA GLU A 602 -10.23 16.36 -28.37
C GLU A 602 -10.53 15.10 -27.57
N PHE A 603 -10.90 15.26 -26.29
CA PHE A 603 -11.30 14.13 -25.46
C PHE A 603 -12.52 13.40 -26.03
N ALA A 604 -13.58 14.13 -26.41
CA ALA A 604 -14.76 13.53 -27.00
C ALA A 604 -14.45 12.82 -28.33
N THR A 605 -13.51 13.35 -29.13
CA THR A 605 -13.05 12.72 -30.38
C THR A 605 -12.29 11.43 -30.09
N ALA A 606 -11.38 11.43 -29.11
CA ALA A 606 -10.64 10.23 -28.70
C ALA A 606 -11.57 9.12 -28.17
N VAL A 607 -12.60 9.50 -27.41
CA VAL A 607 -13.62 8.56 -26.92
C VAL A 607 -14.53 8.07 -28.04
N GLY A 608 -14.96 8.94 -28.94
CA GLY A 608 -15.71 8.65 -30.16
C GLY A 608 -17.18 8.26 -29.97
N SER A 609 -17.60 7.78 -28.79
CA SER A 609 -19.01 7.40 -28.57
C SER A 609 -19.43 7.48 -27.11
N ARG A 610 -20.72 7.72 -26.87
CA ARG A 610 -21.30 7.73 -25.54
C ARG A 610 -21.08 6.40 -24.79
N SER A 611 -21.23 5.28 -25.49
CA SER A 611 -21.05 3.97 -24.88
C SER A 611 -19.61 3.80 -24.34
N ARG A 612 -18.58 4.19 -25.11
CA ARG A 612 -17.18 4.15 -24.64
C ARG A 612 -16.98 5.08 -23.46
N LEU A 613 -17.57 6.27 -23.48
CA LEU A 613 -17.50 7.22 -22.36
C LEU A 613 -18.07 6.63 -21.07
N ASP A 614 -19.20 5.95 -21.15
CA ASP A 614 -19.85 5.31 -20.02
C ASP A 614 -18.96 4.24 -19.37
N TYR A 615 -18.37 3.35 -20.18
CA TYR A 615 -17.45 2.32 -19.70
C TYR A 615 -16.16 2.92 -19.12
N LEU A 616 -15.59 3.92 -19.81
CA LEU A 616 -14.34 4.56 -19.36
C LEU A 616 -14.52 5.28 -18.03
N PHE A 617 -15.64 6.00 -17.85
CA PHE A 617 -15.95 6.67 -16.59
C PHE A 617 -15.99 5.69 -15.43
N VAL A 618 -16.69 4.57 -15.56
CA VAL A 618 -16.80 3.56 -14.49
C VAL A 618 -15.45 2.94 -14.20
N LEU A 619 -14.67 2.60 -15.24
CA LEU A 619 -13.34 2.02 -15.05
C LEU A 619 -12.39 3.00 -14.35
N THR A 620 -12.39 4.29 -14.76
CA THR A 620 -11.55 5.33 -14.15
C THR A 620 -11.89 5.55 -12.66
N VAL A 621 -13.18 5.59 -12.30
CA VAL A 621 -13.60 5.71 -10.89
C VAL A 621 -13.16 4.47 -10.09
N ALA A 622 -13.33 3.28 -10.66
CA ALA A 622 -12.94 2.03 -10.01
C ALA A 622 -11.42 1.93 -9.80
N ASP A 623 -10.65 2.42 -10.77
CA ASP A 623 -9.19 2.42 -10.77
C ASP A 623 -8.61 3.36 -9.71
N ILE A 624 -9.04 4.63 -9.69
CA ILE A 624 -8.61 5.61 -8.67
C ILE A 624 -8.89 5.07 -7.25
N GLN A 625 -10.08 4.53 -7.02
CA GLN A 625 -10.46 3.90 -5.76
C GLN A 625 -9.62 2.65 -5.44
N GLY A 626 -9.26 1.89 -6.45
CA GLY A 626 -8.43 0.68 -6.32
C GLY A 626 -6.96 0.98 -6.04
N THR A 627 -6.47 2.16 -6.44
CA THR A 627 -5.08 2.61 -6.22
C THR A 627 -4.86 2.99 -4.77
N ASN A 628 -5.69 3.89 -4.26
CA ASN A 628 -5.72 4.31 -2.87
C ASN A 628 -7.08 4.95 -2.57
N PRO A 629 -7.89 4.39 -1.64
CA PRO A 629 -9.19 4.96 -1.29
C PRO A 629 -9.12 6.41 -0.78
N GLU A 630 -8.01 6.81 -0.15
CA GLU A 630 -7.79 8.19 0.33
C GLU A 630 -7.59 9.21 -0.79
N LEU A 631 -7.26 8.74 -2.00
CA LEU A 631 -7.15 9.61 -3.18
C LEU A 631 -8.52 10.02 -3.75
N TRP A 632 -9.57 9.30 -3.38
CA TRP A 632 -10.93 9.64 -3.82
C TRP A 632 -11.52 10.70 -2.90
N ASN A 633 -11.70 11.89 -3.40
CA ASN A 633 -12.36 13.00 -2.70
C ASN A 633 -13.43 13.64 -3.61
N ALA A 634 -14.25 14.49 -3.03
CA ALA A 634 -15.33 15.16 -3.73
C ALA A 634 -14.84 16.07 -4.87
N TRP A 635 -13.65 16.66 -4.75
CA TRP A 635 -13.05 17.46 -5.82
C TRP A 635 -12.76 16.64 -7.07
N ARG A 636 -12.05 15.49 -6.95
CA ARG A 636 -11.78 14.59 -8.08
C ARG A 636 -13.06 14.03 -8.69
N ALA A 637 -14.00 13.65 -7.83
CA ALA A 637 -15.32 13.21 -8.27
C ALA A 637 -16.03 14.30 -9.10
N SER A 638 -15.92 15.56 -8.69
CA SER A 638 -16.48 16.72 -9.41
C SER A 638 -15.81 16.92 -10.77
N LEU A 639 -14.48 16.89 -10.85
CA LEU A 639 -13.75 17.02 -12.12
C LEU A 639 -14.14 15.95 -13.13
N LEU A 640 -14.20 14.68 -12.69
CA LEU A 640 -14.62 13.56 -13.55
C LEU A 640 -16.06 13.72 -14.02
N ARG A 641 -16.99 14.15 -13.14
CA ARG A 641 -18.39 14.42 -13.52
C ARG A 641 -18.49 15.58 -14.51
N GLN A 642 -17.72 16.65 -14.32
CA GLN A 642 -17.67 17.77 -15.26
C GLN A 642 -17.20 17.35 -16.64
N LEU A 643 -16.06 16.61 -16.71
CA LEU A 643 -15.54 16.09 -17.98
C LEU A 643 -16.53 15.15 -18.66
N TYR A 644 -17.15 14.23 -17.93
CA TYR A 644 -18.16 13.32 -18.45
C TYR A 644 -19.39 14.06 -19.00
N ALA A 645 -19.89 15.07 -18.27
CA ALA A 645 -21.03 15.87 -18.71
C ALA A 645 -20.70 16.72 -19.94
N ALA A 646 -19.53 17.33 -19.99
CA ALA A 646 -19.06 18.15 -21.11
C ALA A 646 -18.86 17.26 -22.37
N ALA A 647 -18.16 16.14 -22.25
CA ALA A 647 -17.97 15.19 -23.33
C ALA A 647 -19.31 14.60 -23.83
N THR A 648 -20.25 14.32 -22.90
CA THR A 648 -21.61 13.88 -23.28
C THR A 648 -22.31 14.90 -24.13
N ARG A 649 -22.20 16.21 -23.81
CA ARG A 649 -22.81 17.28 -24.61
C ARG A 649 -22.13 17.38 -25.97
N ALA A 650 -20.82 17.30 -26.05
CA ALA A 650 -20.05 17.33 -27.30
C ALA A 650 -20.42 16.16 -28.22
N LEU A 651 -20.47 14.94 -27.68
CA LEU A 651 -20.87 13.76 -28.45
C LEU A 651 -22.32 13.81 -28.95
N ARG A 652 -23.23 14.46 -28.20
CA ARG A 652 -24.65 14.64 -28.65
C ARG A 652 -24.82 15.67 -29.76
N ARG A 653 -24.00 16.76 -29.73
CA ARG A 653 -24.03 17.80 -30.77
C ARG A 653 -23.45 17.32 -32.10
N GLY A 654 -22.61 16.31 -32.08
CA GLY A 654 -21.80 15.85 -33.20
C GLY A 654 -20.45 16.55 -33.26
N LEU A 655 -19.40 15.76 -33.43
CA LEU A 655 -17.99 16.21 -33.36
C LEU A 655 -17.59 17.14 -34.52
N GLU A 656 -18.41 17.17 -35.59
CA GLU A 656 -18.18 18.02 -36.78
C GLU A 656 -18.62 19.48 -36.57
N ASN A 657 -19.35 19.78 -35.48
CA ASN A 657 -19.80 21.12 -35.16
C ASN A 657 -18.96 21.68 -33.97
N PRO A 658 -17.86 22.39 -34.22
CA PRO A 658 -17.09 23.02 -33.16
C PRO A 658 -17.97 23.99 -32.37
N VAL A 659 -17.78 24.04 -31.07
CA VAL A 659 -18.45 25.03 -30.22
C VAL A 659 -17.89 26.40 -30.61
N ASP A 660 -18.71 27.28 -31.09
CA ASP A 660 -18.30 28.68 -31.33
C ASP A 660 -18.07 29.35 -29.97
N LYS A 661 -16.81 29.67 -29.66
CA LYS A 661 -16.45 30.34 -28.40
C LYS A 661 -17.22 31.63 -28.21
N SER A 662 -17.47 32.37 -29.29
CA SER A 662 -18.19 33.64 -29.23
C SER A 662 -19.68 33.46 -28.91
N GLU A 663 -20.29 32.38 -29.42
CA GLU A 663 -21.67 32.01 -29.08
C GLU A 663 -21.81 31.62 -27.59
N MET A 664 -20.92 30.80 -27.09
CA MET A 664 -20.88 30.42 -25.66
C MET A 664 -20.73 31.66 -24.75
N ILE A 665 -19.81 32.54 -25.07
CA ILE A 665 -19.61 33.80 -24.33
C ILE A 665 -20.91 34.62 -24.32
N THR A 666 -21.50 34.79 -25.48
CA THR A 666 -22.74 35.56 -25.62
C THR A 666 -23.89 34.94 -24.81
N GLU A 667 -24.06 33.61 -24.88
CA GLU A 667 -25.07 32.88 -24.08
C GLU A 667 -24.87 33.10 -22.56
N LYS A 668 -23.64 32.93 -22.08
CA LYS A 668 -23.31 33.10 -20.64
C LYS A 668 -23.51 34.54 -20.19
N GLN A 669 -23.08 35.53 -21.01
CA GLN A 669 -23.28 36.92 -20.72
C GLN A 669 -24.79 37.28 -20.66
N GLN A 670 -25.59 36.80 -21.58
CA GLN A 670 -27.04 37.04 -21.59
C GLN A 670 -27.74 36.41 -20.38
N ALA A 671 -27.35 35.17 -20.03
CA ALA A 671 -27.91 34.50 -18.87
C ALA A 671 -27.55 35.24 -17.56
N ALA A 672 -26.28 35.67 -17.41
CA ALA A 672 -25.86 36.46 -16.24
C ALA A 672 -26.55 37.82 -16.16
N LEU A 673 -26.69 38.51 -17.30
CA LEU A 673 -27.41 39.81 -17.36
C LEU A 673 -28.89 39.67 -16.96
N LEU A 674 -29.53 38.57 -17.31
CA LEU A 674 -30.91 38.31 -16.89
C LEU A 674 -31.01 38.27 -15.35
N LEU A 675 -30.16 37.47 -14.73
CA LEU A 675 -30.12 37.33 -13.23
C LEU A 675 -29.76 38.65 -12.55
N LEU A 676 -28.79 39.40 -13.09
CA LEU A 676 -28.39 40.70 -12.55
C LEU A 676 -29.51 41.75 -12.65
N ASN A 677 -30.27 41.74 -13.76
CA ASN A 677 -31.45 42.63 -13.93
C ASN A 677 -32.55 42.26 -12.92
N GLU A 678 -32.80 40.99 -12.68
CA GLU A 678 -33.75 40.52 -11.65
C GLU A 678 -33.31 40.95 -10.24
N ALA A 679 -32.01 41.00 -9.96
CA ALA A 679 -31.42 41.51 -8.73
C ALA A 679 -31.44 43.08 -8.65
N GLY A 680 -31.87 43.80 -9.71
CA GLY A 680 -31.97 45.25 -9.76
C GLY A 680 -30.66 45.97 -10.07
N ILE A 681 -29.69 45.30 -10.66
CA ILE A 681 -28.40 45.87 -11.07
C ILE A 681 -28.48 46.41 -12.49
N ASP A 682 -27.98 47.65 -12.68
CA ASP A 682 -28.03 48.33 -14.00
C ASP A 682 -27.11 47.59 -15.03
N SER A 683 -27.73 47.11 -16.09
CA SER A 683 -27.02 46.43 -17.19
C SER A 683 -25.95 47.31 -17.83
N THR A 684 -26.09 48.63 -17.84
CA THR A 684 -25.10 49.58 -18.40
C THR A 684 -23.83 49.55 -17.60
N ALA A 685 -23.94 49.49 -16.26
CA ALA A 685 -22.79 49.39 -15.35
C ALA A 685 -22.06 48.05 -15.52
N VAL A 686 -22.84 46.97 -15.70
CA VAL A 686 -22.27 45.62 -15.94
C VAL A 686 -21.53 45.58 -17.28
N HIS A 687 -22.10 46.11 -18.36
CA HIS A 687 -21.44 46.16 -19.66
C HIS A 687 -20.16 47.01 -19.62
N ALA A 688 -20.14 48.13 -18.89
CA ALA A 688 -18.94 48.94 -18.71
C ALA A 688 -17.84 48.15 -17.96
N GLN A 689 -18.23 47.37 -16.94
CA GLN A 689 -17.31 46.52 -16.20
C GLN A 689 -16.73 45.39 -17.04
N TRP A 690 -17.53 44.81 -17.97
CA TRP A 690 -17.13 43.71 -18.83
C TRP A 690 -16.36 44.12 -20.09
N ALA A 691 -16.37 45.42 -20.45
CA ALA A 691 -15.81 45.92 -21.71
C ALA A 691 -14.33 45.60 -21.92
N ASP A 692 -13.55 45.56 -20.85
CA ASP A 692 -12.10 45.24 -20.87
C ASP A 692 -11.78 43.81 -20.41
N ARG A 693 -12.80 42.91 -20.23
CA ARG A 693 -12.59 41.54 -19.83
C ARG A 693 -12.13 40.71 -21.00
N VAL A 694 -11.19 39.82 -20.76
CA VAL A 694 -10.73 38.81 -21.74
C VAL A 694 -11.79 37.71 -21.96
N ASP A 695 -11.82 37.13 -23.16
CA ASP A 695 -12.75 36.05 -23.50
C ASP A 695 -12.66 34.86 -22.54
N ASP A 696 -11.46 34.55 -22.08
CA ASP A 696 -11.18 33.48 -21.11
C ASP A 696 -11.96 33.62 -19.80
N TYR A 697 -12.23 34.87 -19.35
CA TYR A 697 -13.06 35.09 -18.16
C TYR A 697 -14.46 34.51 -18.34
N PHE A 698 -15.11 34.78 -19.47
CA PHE A 698 -16.47 34.27 -19.76
C PHE A 698 -16.50 32.79 -20.08
N LEU A 699 -15.43 32.26 -20.65
CA LEU A 699 -15.33 30.81 -20.94
C LEU A 699 -15.14 30.00 -19.64
N ARG A 700 -14.31 30.48 -18.72
CA ARG A 700 -13.92 29.73 -17.52
C ARG A 700 -14.92 29.86 -16.37
N GLU A 701 -15.53 31.02 -16.19
CA GLU A 701 -16.45 31.26 -15.08
C GLU A 701 -17.86 30.77 -15.38
N SER A 702 -18.58 30.31 -14.33
CA SER A 702 -19.99 29.94 -14.43
C SER A 702 -20.87 31.19 -14.48
N VAL A 703 -22.12 31.05 -14.91
CA VAL A 703 -23.09 32.18 -14.91
C VAL A 703 -23.25 32.74 -13.51
N ASP A 704 -23.31 31.90 -12.49
CA ASP A 704 -23.43 32.34 -11.09
C ASP A 704 -22.17 33.08 -10.61
N ASP A 705 -20.98 32.70 -11.07
CA ASP A 705 -19.74 33.42 -10.77
C ASP A 705 -19.71 34.77 -11.47
N LEU A 706 -20.16 34.88 -12.73
CA LEU A 706 -20.28 36.16 -13.44
C LEU A 706 -21.20 37.12 -12.70
N VAL A 707 -22.33 36.61 -12.17
CA VAL A 707 -23.28 37.39 -11.37
C VAL A 707 -22.61 37.83 -10.06
N LEU A 708 -22.05 36.92 -9.29
CA LEU A 708 -21.41 37.22 -8.00
C LEU A 708 -20.26 38.22 -8.12
N HIS A 709 -19.41 38.03 -9.16
CA HIS A 709 -18.29 38.93 -9.41
C HIS A 709 -18.79 40.35 -9.82
N ALA A 710 -19.80 40.43 -10.70
CA ALA A 710 -20.35 41.72 -11.12
C ALA A 710 -20.97 42.47 -9.94
N GLU A 711 -21.81 41.80 -9.14
CA GLU A 711 -22.42 42.41 -7.93
C GLU A 711 -21.38 42.93 -6.93
N SER A 712 -20.41 42.02 -6.61
CA SER A 712 -19.40 42.32 -5.58
C SER A 712 -18.48 43.46 -6.00
N ILE A 713 -18.05 43.48 -7.26
CA ILE A 713 -17.14 44.51 -7.77
C ILE A 713 -17.88 45.86 -7.92
N LEU A 714 -19.14 45.91 -8.40
CA LEU A 714 -19.95 47.10 -8.49
C LEU A 714 -20.30 47.67 -7.09
N ALA A 715 -20.51 46.84 -6.11
CA ALA A 715 -20.72 47.21 -4.72
C ALA A 715 -19.44 47.74 -4.03
N HIS A 716 -18.26 47.37 -4.54
CA HIS A 716 -16.97 47.72 -3.93
C HIS A 716 -16.65 49.18 -4.10
N LYS A 717 -16.67 49.95 -2.99
CA LYS A 717 -16.41 51.39 -2.97
C LYS A 717 -14.94 51.75 -2.67
N GLY A 718 -14.08 50.75 -2.56
CA GLY A 718 -12.69 50.89 -2.09
C GLY A 718 -11.68 51.39 -3.12
N GLY A 719 -12.07 51.70 -4.38
CA GLY A 719 -11.14 52.06 -5.46
C GLY A 719 -10.14 50.95 -5.74
N ASP A 720 -8.84 51.22 -5.57
CA ASP A 720 -7.75 50.24 -5.77
C ASP A 720 -7.54 49.30 -4.58
N ALA A 721 -8.38 49.32 -3.55
CA ALA A 721 -8.26 48.34 -2.44
C ALA A 721 -8.65 46.96 -2.88
N PRO A 722 -7.92 45.90 -2.44
CA PRO A 722 -8.28 44.55 -2.76
C PRO A 722 -9.66 44.15 -2.22
N LEU A 723 -10.40 43.34 -2.98
CA LEU A 723 -11.69 42.74 -2.59
C LEU A 723 -11.56 41.24 -2.53
N VAL A 724 -11.93 40.61 -1.40
CA VAL A 724 -11.96 39.16 -1.23
C VAL A 724 -13.41 38.69 -1.20
N ILE A 725 -13.77 37.82 -2.14
CA ILE A 725 -15.09 37.22 -2.30
C ILE A 725 -14.94 35.72 -1.95
N ILE A 726 -15.72 35.22 -0.99
CA ILE A 726 -15.75 33.80 -0.65
C ILE A 726 -17.14 33.29 -0.96
N LYS A 727 -17.20 32.30 -1.87
CA LYS A 727 -18.44 31.72 -2.35
C LYS A 727 -18.75 30.44 -1.59
N LYS A 728 -20.01 30.30 -1.16
CA LYS A 728 -20.53 29.07 -0.63
C LYS A 728 -20.53 27.98 -1.73
N PRO A 729 -20.16 26.72 -1.43
CA PRO A 729 -20.31 25.62 -2.38
C PRO A 729 -21.75 25.59 -2.92
N SER A 730 -21.92 25.45 -4.24
CA SER A 730 -23.26 25.35 -4.81
C SER A 730 -23.78 23.93 -4.67
N ASP A 731 -25.05 23.77 -4.21
CA ASP A 731 -25.74 22.49 -4.08
C ASP A 731 -25.84 21.69 -5.40
N ILE A 732 -25.56 22.33 -6.54
CA ILE A 732 -25.70 21.73 -7.88
C ILE A 732 -24.53 20.78 -8.23
N PHE A 733 -23.34 20.95 -7.59
CA PHE A 733 -22.14 20.17 -7.94
C PHE A 733 -21.51 19.42 -6.76
N GLU A 734 -22.15 19.40 -5.57
CA GLU A 734 -21.59 18.69 -4.38
C GLU A 734 -20.04 18.79 -4.30
N THR A 735 -19.50 20.02 -4.45
CA THR A 735 -18.07 20.25 -4.33
C THR A 735 -17.75 20.61 -2.89
N ASP A 736 -17.03 19.77 -2.18
CA ASP A 736 -16.55 20.05 -0.82
C ASP A 736 -15.35 21.01 -0.83
N VAL A 737 -15.34 21.99 -1.75
CA VAL A 737 -14.30 23.02 -1.84
C VAL A 737 -14.90 24.40 -1.71
N THR A 738 -14.17 25.30 -1.03
CA THR A 738 -14.50 26.70 -0.93
C THR A 738 -13.81 27.48 -2.04
N GLN A 739 -14.57 28.31 -2.76
CA GLN A 739 -14.05 29.18 -3.79
C GLN A 739 -13.72 30.55 -3.17
N ILE A 740 -12.46 30.99 -3.29
CA ILE A 740 -11.96 32.29 -2.84
C ILE A 740 -11.54 33.08 -4.06
N THR A 741 -12.22 34.19 -4.35
CA THR A 741 -11.90 35.08 -5.47
C THR A 741 -11.35 36.40 -4.93
N ILE A 742 -10.21 36.85 -5.46
CA ILE A 742 -9.53 38.07 -5.07
C ILE A 742 -9.50 39.03 -6.27
N TYR A 743 -10.18 40.12 -6.17
CA TYR A 743 -10.11 41.23 -7.13
C TYR A 743 -9.17 42.29 -6.59
N SER A 744 -8.08 42.62 -7.33
CA SER A 744 -7.07 43.58 -6.86
C SER A 744 -6.33 44.25 -8.02
N PRO A 745 -5.62 45.38 -7.78
CA PRO A 745 -4.64 45.89 -8.73
C PRO A 745 -3.58 44.83 -9.05
N LEU A 746 -3.00 44.86 -10.24
CA LEU A 746 -1.92 43.97 -10.65
C LEU A 746 -0.68 44.14 -9.76
N ILE A 747 -0.41 43.22 -8.88
CA ILE A 747 0.74 43.16 -8.00
C ILE A 747 1.71 42.10 -8.50
N GLU A 748 2.99 42.44 -8.61
CA GLU A 748 4.03 41.48 -8.93
C GLU A 748 4.14 40.41 -7.83
N ASN A 749 4.37 39.14 -8.21
CA ASN A 749 4.51 37.99 -7.30
C ASN A 749 3.27 37.66 -6.44
N ARG A 750 2.07 38.10 -6.87
CA ARG A 750 0.82 37.90 -6.12
C ARG A 750 0.53 36.42 -5.85
N PHE A 751 0.86 35.53 -6.81
CA PHE A 751 0.66 34.10 -6.65
C PHE A 751 1.37 33.54 -5.39
N SER A 752 2.67 33.84 -5.22
CA SER A 752 3.42 33.40 -4.04
C SER A 752 2.88 34.00 -2.73
N PHE A 753 2.40 35.26 -2.74
CA PHE A 753 1.85 35.85 -1.53
C PHE A 753 0.53 35.24 -1.12
N ILE A 754 -0.35 34.97 -2.08
CA ILE A 754 -1.66 34.37 -1.82
C ILE A 754 -1.48 32.92 -1.37
N THR A 755 -0.66 32.13 -2.07
CA THR A 755 -0.40 30.73 -1.70
C THR A 755 0.20 30.61 -0.31
N LEU A 756 1.15 31.48 0.06
CA LEU A 756 1.72 31.52 1.41
C LEU A 756 0.65 31.88 2.47
N ALA A 757 -0.23 32.82 2.17
CA ALA A 757 -1.29 33.20 3.10
C ALA A 757 -2.31 32.07 3.32
N LEU A 758 -2.70 31.39 2.24
CA LEU A 758 -3.63 30.25 2.31
C LEU A 758 -2.99 29.07 3.09
N GLU A 759 -1.72 28.81 2.86
CA GLU A 759 -0.97 27.79 3.60
C GLU A 759 -0.86 28.12 5.11
N GLN A 760 -0.56 29.39 5.46
CA GLN A 760 -0.53 29.83 6.87
C GLN A 760 -1.89 29.70 7.57
N LEU A 761 -2.97 29.69 6.79
CA LEU A 761 -4.34 29.45 7.25
C LEU A 761 -4.71 27.96 7.30
N ASN A 762 -3.79 27.06 6.99
CA ASN A 762 -4.00 25.63 6.87
C ASN A 762 -5.05 25.26 5.82
N LEU A 763 -5.00 25.91 4.66
CA LEU A 763 -5.88 25.64 3.54
C LEU A 763 -5.09 24.92 2.43
N SER A 764 -5.62 23.81 1.96
CA SER A 764 -5.10 23.03 0.81
C SER A 764 -5.66 23.63 -0.49
N ILE A 765 -4.79 23.92 -1.46
CA ILE A 765 -5.17 24.49 -2.76
C ILE A 765 -5.28 23.36 -3.77
N TYR A 766 -6.36 23.31 -4.55
CA TYR A 766 -6.60 22.29 -5.59
C TYR A 766 -6.57 22.89 -7.00
N ASP A 767 -7.01 24.12 -7.18
CA ASP A 767 -7.05 24.83 -8.47
C ASP A 767 -6.83 26.32 -8.23
N ALA A 768 -6.11 26.97 -9.14
CA ALA A 768 -5.94 28.41 -9.11
C ALA A 768 -6.07 28.97 -10.53
N ARG A 769 -6.99 29.93 -10.71
CA ARG A 769 -7.21 30.66 -11.96
C ARG A 769 -6.82 32.11 -11.76
N LEU A 770 -5.91 32.62 -12.59
CA LEU A 770 -5.37 33.95 -12.48
C LEU A 770 -5.68 34.74 -13.76
N LEU A 771 -6.71 35.57 -13.71
CA LEU A 771 -7.24 36.26 -14.87
C LEU A 771 -6.94 37.76 -14.83
N ILE A 772 -6.67 38.36 -15.99
CA ILE A 772 -6.63 39.81 -16.15
C ILE A 772 -8.06 40.33 -16.19
N ALA A 773 -8.36 41.30 -15.27
CA ALA A 773 -9.69 41.82 -15.12
C ALA A 773 -9.93 43.12 -15.90
N GLY A 774 -8.93 43.63 -16.64
CA GLY A 774 -8.98 44.94 -17.33
C GLY A 774 -8.71 46.12 -16.40
N GLY A 775 -8.42 47.28 -16.97
CA GLY A 775 -8.18 48.53 -16.16
C GLY A 775 -7.02 48.44 -15.16
N GLY A 776 -6.03 47.55 -15.37
CA GLY A 776 -4.91 47.30 -14.46
C GLY A 776 -5.22 46.46 -13.24
N HIS A 777 -6.37 45.78 -13.23
CA HIS A 777 -6.81 44.86 -12.18
C HIS A 777 -6.74 43.41 -12.62
N VAL A 778 -6.69 42.49 -11.65
CA VAL A 778 -6.69 41.02 -11.78
C VAL A 778 -7.83 40.44 -10.96
N LEU A 779 -8.25 39.23 -11.37
CA LEU A 779 -9.23 38.40 -10.66
C LEU A 779 -8.62 36.99 -10.50
N ASP A 780 -8.18 36.73 -9.29
CA ASP A 780 -7.52 35.48 -8.96
C ASP A 780 -8.47 34.60 -8.13
N THR A 781 -8.81 33.41 -8.63
CA THR A 781 -9.75 32.50 -7.98
C THR A 781 -9.02 31.23 -7.54
N PHE A 782 -9.12 30.90 -6.26
CA PHE A 782 -8.55 29.72 -5.64
C PHE A 782 -9.64 28.79 -5.14
N TYR A 783 -9.51 27.49 -5.39
CA TYR A 783 -10.37 26.45 -4.86
C TYR A 783 -9.63 25.74 -3.73
N VAL A 784 -10.17 25.80 -2.51
CA VAL A 784 -9.48 25.36 -1.30
C VAL A 784 -10.35 24.47 -0.43
N GLN A 785 -9.70 23.60 0.35
CA GLN A 785 -10.31 22.86 1.46
C GLN A 785 -9.55 23.16 2.77
N ASP A 786 -10.19 22.86 3.88
CA ASP A 786 -9.53 22.95 5.19
C ASP A 786 -8.65 21.71 5.49
N ALA A 787 -8.14 21.65 6.73
CA ALA A 787 -7.26 20.56 7.16
C ALA A 787 -7.95 19.19 7.31
N ASP A 788 -9.27 19.17 7.29
CA ASP A 788 -10.10 17.97 7.38
C ASP A 788 -10.65 17.55 6.00
N ASP A 789 -10.11 18.14 4.90
CA ASP A 789 -10.50 17.94 3.51
C ASP A 789 -11.98 18.29 3.22
N GLU A 790 -12.52 19.25 3.98
CA GLU A 790 -13.89 19.74 3.84
C GLU A 790 -13.92 21.19 3.35
N ALA A 791 -15.06 21.60 2.77
CA ALA A 791 -15.32 22.99 2.48
C ALA A 791 -15.49 23.80 3.78
N ILE A 792 -15.01 25.03 3.79
CA ILE A 792 -15.12 25.92 4.95
C ILE A 792 -16.59 26.30 5.15
N ASP A 793 -17.10 26.05 6.36
CA ASP A 793 -18.45 26.46 6.74
C ASP A 793 -18.60 28.00 6.61
N HIS A 794 -19.56 28.40 5.79
CA HIS A 794 -19.79 29.81 5.47
C HIS A 794 -20.20 30.68 6.69
N ASP A 795 -20.81 30.04 7.68
CA ASP A 795 -21.24 30.71 8.91
C ASP A 795 -20.14 30.71 10.00
N SER A 796 -18.98 30.16 9.69
CA SER A 796 -17.84 30.09 10.60
C SER A 796 -17.12 31.46 10.70
N PRO A 797 -16.70 31.87 11.91
CA PRO A 797 -15.81 33.04 12.10
C PRO A 797 -14.50 32.97 11.29
N ARG A 798 -14.09 31.77 10.89
CA ARG A 798 -12.90 31.52 10.08
C ARG A 798 -12.95 32.21 8.71
N ILE A 799 -14.14 32.44 8.16
CA ILE A 799 -14.32 33.19 6.91
C ILE A 799 -13.80 34.61 7.03
N ASP A 800 -14.06 35.29 8.16
CA ASP A 800 -13.58 36.65 8.40
C ASP A 800 -12.07 36.68 8.63
N ASP A 801 -11.50 35.68 9.33
CA ASP A 801 -10.05 35.55 9.52
C ASP A 801 -9.32 35.35 8.17
N ILE A 802 -9.89 34.54 7.26
CA ILE A 802 -9.35 34.31 5.91
C ILE A 802 -9.37 35.62 5.11
N LYS A 803 -10.51 36.35 5.11
CA LYS A 803 -10.62 37.64 4.40
C LYS A 803 -9.63 38.65 4.94
N GLU A 804 -9.54 38.79 6.26
CA GLU A 804 -8.62 39.77 6.90
C GLU A 804 -7.17 39.43 6.56
N LYS A 805 -6.77 38.14 6.65
CA LYS A 805 -5.40 37.69 6.33
C LYS A 805 -5.03 37.98 4.89
N LEU A 806 -5.90 37.62 3.94
CA LEU A 806 -5.67 37.85 2.51
C LEU A 806 -5.58 39.35 2.20
N LEU A 807 -6.49 40.17 2.74
CA LEU A 807 -6.42 41.62 2.59
C LEU A 807 -5.12 42.22 3.14
N GLN A 808 -4.67 41.76 4.33
CA GLN A 808 -3.41 42.22 4.93
C GLN A 808 -2.20 41.88 4.05
N VAL A 809 -2.17 40.70 3.46
CA VAL A 809 -1.06 40.25 2.60
C VAL A 809 -1.04 41.03 1.29
N MET A 810 -2.21 41.25 0.69
CA MET A 810 -2.33 42.03 -0.56
C MET A 810 -2.00 43.52 -0.41
N MET A 811 -2.22 44.09 0.79
CA MET A 811 -1.88 45.51 1.08
C MET A 811 -0.38 45.71 1.41
N LYS A 812 0.36 44.66 1.80
CA LYS A 812 1.77 44.73 2.18
C LYS A 812 2.67 44.39 1.00
N SER A 813 2.82 45.25 0.01
CA SER A 813 3.61 45.06 -1.21
C SER A 813 5.13 44.83 -1.01
N ASN A 814 5.66 44.84 0.22
CA ASN A 814 7.09 44.73 0.56
C ASN A 814 7.37 43.65 1.64
N ALA A 815 6.58 42.59 1.74
CA ALA A 815 6.84 41.52 2.69
C ALA A 815 8.18 40.81 2.35
N ARG A 816 9.16 40.90 3.26
CA ARG A 816 10.30 40.00 3.30
C ARG A 816 9.76 38.59 3.37
N TRP A 817 10.33 37.68 2.58
CA TRP A 817 10.02 36.25 2.48
C TRP A 817 9.83 35.64 3.87
N LEU A 818 8.62 35.26 4.20
CA LEU A 818 8.29 34.51 5.42
C LEU A 818 8.42 33.05 5.07
N SER A 819 9.30 32.35 5.76
CA SER A 819 9.37 30.89 5.70
C SER A 819 8.19 30.29 6.46
N THR A 820 7.71 29.15 6.05
CA THR A 820 6.77 28.36 6.84
C THR A 820 7.53 27.61 7.93
N ASP A 821 7.09 27.71 9.18
CA ASP A 821 7.69 26.98 10.33
C ASP A 821 7.28 25.50 10.38
N ARG A 822 6.52 25.01 9.40
CA ARG A 822 6.06 23.63 9.31
C ARG A 822 7.16 22.72 8.78
N ARG A 823 7.35 21.57 9.47
CA ARG A 823 8.28 20.53 9.04
C ARG A 823 7.56 19.50 8.21
N ALA A 824 8.19 19.04 7.12
CA ALA A 824 7.73 17.91 6.34
C ALA A 824 7.56 16.65 7.20
N SER A 825 6.64 15.76 6.84
CA SER A 825 6.40 14.51 7.52
C SER A 825 7.68 13.65 7.53
N ARG A 826 7.82 12.75 8.52
CA ARG A 826 8.98 11.83 8.59
C ARG A 826 9.05 10.97 7.33
N ARG A 827 7.93 10.57 6.80
CA ARG A 827 7.81 9.72 5.61
C ARG A 827 8.34 10.44 4.38
N ILE A 828 7.94 11.69 4.13
CA ILE A 828 8.46 12.54 3.04
C ILE A 828 9.98 12.71 3.12
N ARG A 829 10.53 12.93 4.33
CA ARG A 829 11.98 13.09 4.52
C ARG A 829 12.79 11.81 4.24
N SER A 830 12.14 10.65 4.26
CA SER A 830 12.77 9.36 4.01
C SER A 830 12.86 9.00 2.53
N PHE A 831 12.09 9.68 1.68
CA PHE A 831 12.12 9.49 0.23
C PHE A 831 13.15 10.38 -0.43
N ASP A 832 14.14 9.76 -1.09
CA ASP A 832 15.14 10.46 -1.90
C ASP A 832 14.63 10.59 -3.35
N TRP A 833 13.50 11.30 -3.52
CA TRP A 833 12.91 11.56 -4.83
C TRP A 833 13.32 12.95 -5.31
N PRO A 834 14.12 13.08 -6.38
CA PRO A 834 14.46 14.38 -6.92
C PRO A 834 13.24 15.02 -7.57
N CYS A 835 13.17 16.35 -7.51
CA CYS A 835 12.18 17.10 -8.27
C CYS A 835 12.32 16.83 -9.77
N HIS A 836 11.21 16.47 -10.41
CA HIS A 836 11.13 16.33 -11.87
C HIS A 836 10.28 17.45 -12.44
N THR A 837 10.71 17.99 -13.59
CA THR A 837 10.00 19.04 -14.29
C THR A 837 9.90 18.72 -15.77
N GLU A 838 8.71 18.83 -16.34
CA GLU A 838 8.46 18.67 -17.77
C GLU A 838 7.87 19.96 -18.34
N PHE A 839 8.33 20.34 -19.53
CA PHE A 839 7.91 21.59 -20.19
C PHE A 839 7.38 21.27 -21.58
N SER A 840 6.19 21.77 -21.92
CA SER A 840 5.51 21.54 -23.18
C SER A 840 4.87 22.82 -23.73
N ASN A 841 5.02 23.07 -25.02
CA ASN A 841 4.35 24.16 -25.75
C ASN A 841 3.23 23.65 -26.65
N ASP A 842 3.04 22.33 -26.74
CA ASP A 842 2.04 21.70 -27.60
C ASP A 842 0.73 21.37 -26.87
N SER A 843 0.75 21.45 -25.52
CA SER A 843 -0.35 20.98 -24.68
C SER A 843 -1.48 22.01 -24.48
N ALA A 844 -1.24 23.30 -24.73
CA ALA A 844 -2.26 24.33 -24.59
C ALA A 844 -2.03 25.48 -25.61
N PRO A 845 -3.04 25.88 -26.39
CA PRO A 845 -2.88 26.95 -27.38
C PRO A 845 -2.47 28.28 -26.75
N GLY A 846 -1.33 28.82 -27.16
CA GLY A 846 -0.83 30.13 -26.71
C GLY A 846 -0.24 30.17 -25.30
N LEU A 847 -0.13 29.05 -24.63
CA LEU A 847 0.41 28.92 -23.26
C LEU A 847 1.51 27.85 -23.23
N SER A 848 2.53 28.10 -22.43
CA SER A 848 3.49 27.08 -22.08
C SER A 848 3.00 26.31 -20.84
N VAL A 849 3.10 24.99 -20.88
CA VAL A 849 2.69 24.09 -19.79
C VAL A 849 3.93 23.58 -19.08
N LEU A 850 4.02 23.81 -17.79
CA LEU A 850 5.08 23.32 -16.92
C LEU A 850 4.47 22.36 -15.90
N GLU A 851 4.86 21.10 -15.96
CA GLU A 851 4.56 20.10 -14.94
C GLU A 851 5.70 20.01 -13.94
N VAL A 852 5.35 20.04 -12.64
CA VAL A 852 6.29 19.91 -11.52
C VAL A 852 5.86 18.75 -10.67
N VAL A 853 6.73 17.75 -10.57
CA VAL A 853 6.53 16.55 -9.74
C VAL A 853 7.55 16.58 -8.60
N ALA A 854 7.07 16.62 -7.37
CA ALA A 854 7.93 16.73 -6.19
C ALA A 854 7.30 16.05 -4.97
N PRO A 855 8.05 15.76 -3.90
CA PRO A 855 7.46 15.38 -2.61
C PRO A 855 6.61 16.53 -2.04
N ASP A 856 5.42 16.22 -1.52
CA ASP A 856 4.56 17.21 -0.89
C ASP A 856 5.20 17.77 0.38
N ARG A 857 5.27 19.09 0.48
CA ARG A 857 5.84 19.77 1.64
C ARG A 857 5.29 21.17 1.82
N PRO A 858 5.29 21.67 3.06
CA PRO A 858 4.92 23.04 3.33
C PRO A 858 5.77 24.05 2.53
N GLY A 859 5.14 25.05 1.96
CA GLY A 859 5.79 26.11 1.18
C GLY A 859 6.09 25.79 -0.28
N LEU A 860 5.72 24.62 -0.79
CA LEU A 860 6.04 24.20 -2.15
C LEU A 860 5.58 25.22 -3.20
N LEU A 861 4.29 25.56 -3.20
CA LEU A 861 3.71 26.54 -4.16
C LEU A 861 4.32 27.92 -4.03
N THR A 862 4.68 28.32 -2.81
CA THR A 862 5.38 29.59 -2.55
C THR A 862 6.77 29.60 -3.20
N ILE A 863 7.53 28.51 -3.09
CA ILE A 863 8.85 28.35 -3.70
C ILE A 863 8.73 28.39 -5.23
N ILE A 864 7.79 27.62 -5.80
CA ILE A 864 7.52 27.62 -7.24
C ILE A 864 7.18 29.03 -7.74
N GLY A 865 6.31 29.74 -7.03
CA GLY A 865 5.93 31.10 -7.35
C GLY A 865 7.12 32.09 -7.29
N GLN A 866 8.11 31.86 -6.40
CA GLN A 866 9.33 32.66 -6.32
C GLN A 866 10.21 32.46 -7.56
N VAL A 867 10.33 31.23 -8.04
CA VAL A 867 11.05 30.92 -9.30
C VAL A 867 10.35 31.60 -10.48
N PHE A 868 9.03 31.56 -10.54
CA PHE A 868 8.27 32.25 -11.58
C PHE A 868 8.51 33.78 -11.54
N PHE A 869 8.52 34.37 -10.36
CA PHE A 869 8.84 35.80 -10.20
C PHE A 869 10.27 36.11 -10.64
N LYS A 870 11.26 35.31 -10.26
CA LYS A 870 12.67 35.44 -10.66
C LYS A 870 12.84 35.47 -12.18
N HIS A 871 12.13 34.59 -12.88
CA HIS A 871 12.18 34.48 -14.35
C HIS A 871 11.15 35.38 -15.06
N LYS A 872 10.41 36.20 -14.31
CA LYS A 872 9.43 37.15 -14.84
C LYS A 872 8.29 36.45 -15.61
N LEU A 873 7.87 35.30 -15.13
CA LEU A 873 6.77 34.54 -15.70
C LEU A 873 5.42 35.00 -15.17
N ARG A 874 4.39 34.80 -15.96
CA ARG A 874 3.00 35.02 -15.58
C ARG A 874 2.29 33.65 -15.52
N VAL A 875 1.60 33.40 -14.40
CA VAL A 875 0.73 32.22 -14.24
C VAL A 875 -0.68 32.59 -14.64
N HIS A 876 -1.32 31.81 -15.50
CA HIS A 876 -2.71 31.95 -15.93
C HIS A 876 -3.62 30.93 -15.25
N ASN A 877 -3.11 29.72 -15.03
CA ASN A 877 -3.83 28.65 -14.36
C ASN A 877 -2.82 27.73 -13.65
N ALA A 878 -3.24 27.13 -12.55
CA ALA A 878 -2.46 26.13 -11.85
C ALA A 878 -3.40 25.01 -11.38
N LYS A 879 -3.13 23.79 -11.80
CA LYS A 879 -3.77 22.57 -11.33
C LYS A 879 -2.89 21.93 -10.28
N ILE A 880 -3.38 21.88 -9.06
CA ILE A 880 -2.65 21.37 -7.92
C ILE A 880 -3.18 19.97 -7.58
N SER A 881 -2.33 18.98 -7.66
CA SER A 881 -2.72 17.59 -7.43
C SER A 881 -1.80 16.93 -6.42
N THR A 882 -2.25 16.79 -5.19
CA THR A 882 -1.55 16.01 -4.17
C THR A 882 -2.00 14.55 -4.22
N LEU A 883 -1.04 13.66 -4.40
CA LEU A 883 -1.19 12.20 -4.49
C LEU A 883 -0.50 11.55 -3.29
N GLY A 884 -1.17 11.54 -2.14
CA GLY A 884 -0.55 11.12 -0.89
C GLY A 884 0.56 12.07 -0.46
N GLU A 885 1.81 11.65 -0.56
CA GLU A 885 2.99 12.46 -0.20
C GLU A 885 3.76 13.01 -1.42
N ARG A 886 3.19 12.91 -2.61
CA ARG A 886 3.71 13.44 -3.88
C ARG A 886 2.74 14.46 -4.44
N VAL A 887 3.28 15.54 -5.00
CA VAL A 887 2.53 16.51 -5.80
C VAL A 887 2.83 16.33 -7.28
N GLU A 888 1.81 16.54 -8.10
CA GLU A 888 1.89 16.64 -9.55
C GLU A 888 1.16 17.92 -9.97
N ASP A 889 1.87 19.03 -9.94
CA ASP A 889 1.30 20.35 -10.21
C ASP A 889 1.55 20.76 -11.67
N VAL A 890 0.53 21.25 -12.32
CA VAL A 890 0.58 21.73 -13.71
C VAL A 890 0.31 23.23 -13.76
N PHE A 891 1.27 23.98 -14.27
CA PHE A 891 1.19 25.44 -14.41
C PHE A 891 1.09 25.83 -15.89
N PHE A 892 0.11 26.67 -16.20
CA PHE A 892 -0.06 27.29 -17.50
C PHE A 892 0.53 28.70 -17.42
N ILE A 893 1.65 28.92 -18.13
CA ILE A 893 2.48 30.11 -17.96
C ILE A 893 2.82 30.79 -19.29
N THR A 894 3.14 32.07 -19.23
CA THR A 894 3.69 32.85 -20.32
C THR A 894 4.81 33.77 -19.80
N ASP A 895 5.46 34.45 -20.72
CA ASP A 895 6.28 35.63 -20.39
C ASP A 895 5.40 36.83 -19.96
N ARG A 896 6.02 37.99 -19.64
CA ARG A 896 5.29 39.22 -19.29
C ARG A 896 4.50 39.86 -20.42
N GLN A 897 4.80 39.47 -21.66
CA GLN A 897 4.14 39.93 -22.88
C GLN A 897 3.02 39.01 -23.34
N ASP A 898 2.63 38.05 -22.48
CA ASP A 898 1.64 37.03 -22.77
C ASP A 898 2.02 36.15 -24.00
N GLN A 899 3.35 35.90 -24.19
CA GLN A 899 3.85 35.02 -25.22
C GLN A 899 4.32 33.70 -24.64
N MET A 900 4.21 32.63 -25.40
CA MET A 900 4.78 31.33 -25.04
C MET A 900 6.30 31.41 -24.86
N ILE A 901 6.85 30.62 -23.96
CA ILE A 901 8.27 30.59 -23.66
C ILE A 901 8.92 29.58 -24.61
N GLU A 902 9.56 30.11 -25.67
CA GLU A 902 10.18 29.28 -26.71
C GLU A 902 11.70 29.18 -26.55
N ASP A 903 12.32 30.06 -25.72
CA ASP A 903 13.79 30.08 -25.52
C ASP A 903 14.27 28.86 -24.72
N PRO A 904 15.04 27.92 -25.33
CA PRO A 904 15.51 26.73 -24.63
C PRO A 904 16.43 27.03 -23.44
N GLU A 905 17.21 28.13 -23.49
CA GLU A 905 18.08 28.51 -22.37
C GLU A 905 17.26 28.97 -21.16
N LEU A 906 16.20 29.73 -21.40
CA LEU A 906 15.29 30.16 -20.36
C LEU A 906 14.51 28.96 -19.77
N ILE A 907 14.01 28.05 -20.60
CA ILE A 907 13.34 26.82 -20.16
C ILE A 907 14.27 26.00 -19.26
N ALA A 908 15.51 25.78 -19.70
CA ALA A 908 16.49 25.04 -18.90
C ALA A 908 16.83 25.73 -17.58
N ALA A 909 16.92 27.07 -17.57
CA ALA A 909 17.16 27.85 -16.37
C ALA A 909 16.00 27.76 -15.37
N ILE A 910 14.75 27.83 -15.82
CA ILE A 910 13.54 27.65 -14.99
C ILE A 910 13.54 26.26 -14.36
N GLN A 911 13.74 25.22 -15.17
CA GLN A 911 13.77 23.83 -14.68
C GLN A 911 14.90 23.59 -13.69
N GLN A 912 16.08 24.16 -13.92
CA GLN A 912 17.22 24.01 -13.01
C GLN A 912 17.00 24.74 -11.68
N ASP A 913 16.45 25.96 -11.70
CA ASP A 913 16.16 26.71 -10.49
C ASP A 913 15.07 26.00 -9.65
N LEU A 914 14.01 25.50 -10.29
CA LEU A 914 12.98 24.70 -9.62
C LEU A 914 13.59 23.47 -8.93
N LYS A 915 14.43 22.74 -9.65
CA LYS A 915 15.10 21.55 -9.06
C LYS A 915 15.98 21.95 -7.88
N THR A 916 16.76 23.01 -8.03
CA THR A 916 17.69 23.46 -6.99
C THR A 916 16.93 23.95 -5.76
N ASP A 917 15.98 24.87 -5.91
CA ASP A 917 15.25 25.46 -4.79
C ASP A 917 14.32 24.42 -4.11
N LEU A 918 13.74 23.52 -4.89
CA LEU A 918 12.93 22.43 -4.36
C LEU A 918 13.79 21.35 -3.68
N ASP A 919 15.00 21.05 -4.11
CA ASP A 919 15.89 20.06 -3.48
C ASP A 919 16.69 20.63 -2.30
N GLU A 920 17.15 21.91 -2.34
CA GLU A 920 17.90 22.54 -1.25
C GLU A 920 17.08 22.72 0.04
N HIS A 921 15.82 23.13 -0.06
CA HIS A 921 14.91 23.22 1.08
C HIS A 921 14.50 21.87 1.68
N ARG A 922 14.97 20.78 1.10
CA ARG A 922 14.79 19.39 1.59
C ARG A 922 15.63 19.10 2.83
N GLN A 923 16.73 19.79 3.02
CA GLN A 923 17.67 19.58 4.12
C GLN A 923 17.35 20.40 5.39
N GLN A 924 16.41 21.32 5.33
CA GLN A 924 15.92 22.12 6.47
C GLN A 924 14.61 21.53 7.04
#